data_b09b569909641183ebe00dcc3c29744a
#
_entry.id   b09b569909641183ebe00dcc3c29744a
#
_cell.length_a   1.000
_cell.length_b   1.000
_cell.length_c   1.000
_cell.angle_alpha   90.00
_cell.angle_beta   90.00
_cell.angle_gamma   90.00
#
_symmetry.space_group_name_H-M   'P 1'
#
loop_
_entity.id
_entity.type
_entity.pdbx_description
1 polymer ?
#
loop_
_entity_poly.entity_id
_entity_poly.type
_entity_poly.pdbx_seq_one_letter_code
_entity_poly.pdbx_strand_id
1 'polypeptide(L)'
;MTKEKGKQMGKNTVKKIIACMVLVLVMCGYGMLDGYAADMSECTTYGGSNIGDQDYYTWSDTVKSYLVYQNGRYMRFQANAVRSGYLVEYYDKNFKLLSRRTVNKELDMFGGFCQSGDYYYVLSGQTNYDESDNVEVYRITKYDKNWNRISSCGLKGANTYIPFDAGSARMTSSGRYLMIRTCHEMYKKSDGYHHQANVTIQVDMRTMKVIDSFTDVMNTEYGYVSHSFNQFIHMENGRIVAVDHGDAYPRSIVLIKYPSAIGSDGFREWNCEATDVISFDGEIGDNYTGATVGGFEMSSSSYLIAGSRDIGDGATYGRDIYVASVSRSSGSVKVNNITNYSDGYSETPHLVKTGSDSFVLIWGRDSKVYYTKIDGSGRRVGDVYSMEGDLSDCEPVMANDRITWYTWKNNEIAFYQINSGRLSSHSVKKVTSDHSFVTKGCDTKSGKVDLRCSKCGESKSIYTMTDFTTYWRKSDDSGAYSTEYDAAFRKGQVLPFTVSYDLSDDAYNNTLDISMIYKSSDPGIIEIAESETGQPELKFLRNGIATVTMYPTYNPALKKSYTLQVGPAGSVTMSAVNNTSAGISVKWKKTAGVKGYIVYRQSVGTKKWTRVKRISNAGTVSYVDTAVKNNQGRKYTYKVAAYITLNGSDKEAAVSRGVSIARLCTPSVKAANVKGRKLKASWKKMTGVTRWQMQYASNKTFAKGKIVTCSSKTVAKTVGGLKKGRTYYVRLRSCSNYGGKTRYSGWSKIVKVKINK
;
A
#
# COMPACT_ATOMS: atom_id res chain seq x y z
N MET A 1 -38.75 27.45 56.97
CA MET A 1 -37.84 28.11 55.93
C MET A 1 -36.78 27.17 55.40
N THR A 2 -37.07 25.89 55.24
CA THR A 2 -36.03 24.91 54.82
C THR A 2 -36.51 23.92 53.74
N LYS A 3 -37.60 24.19 53.03
CA LYS A 3 -38.09 23.32 51.93
C LYS A 3 -38.07 23.94 50.52
N GLU A 4 -37.82 25.25 50.40
CA GLU A 4 -37.77 25.91 49.05
C GLU A 4 -36.38 26.01 48.41
N LYS A 5 -35.27 25.93 49.16
CA LYS A 5 -33.95 25.97 48.59
C LYS A 5 -33.49 24.68 47.88
N GLY A 6 -34.11 23.54 48.19
CA GLY A 6 -33.81 22.26 47.55
C GLY A 6 -34.40 22.06 46.14
N LYS A 7 -35.50 22.73 45.82
CA LYS A 7 -36.19 22.58 44.52
C LYS A 7 -35.55 23.46 43.40
N GLN A 8 -34.85 24.53 43.78
CA GLN A 8 -34.24 25.44 42.82
C GLN A 8 -32.85 24.96 42.35
N MET A 9 -32.13 24.20 43.20
CA MET A 9 -30.89 23.56 42.82
C MET A 9 -31.10 22.37 41.84
N GLY A 10 -32.16 21.60 41.98
CA GLY A 10 -32.46 20.50 41.07
C GLY A 10 -32.84 20.92 39.64
N LYS A 11 -33.58 22.04 39.52
CA LYS A 11 -33.95 22.57 38.19
C LYS A 11 -32.78 23.18 37.41
N ASN A 12 -31.80 23.80 38.05
CA ASN A 12 -30.63 24.32 37.37
C ASN A 12 -29.61 23.23 37.00
N THR A 13 -29.52 22.16 37.77
CA THR A 13 -28.66 21.01 37.47
C THR A 13 -29.25 20.20 36.31
N VAL A 14 -30.59 19.97 36.29
CA VAL A 14 -31.25 19.30 35.16
C VAL A 14 -31.17 20.14 33.87
N LYS A 15 -31.36 21.46 33.98
CA LYS A 15 -31.14 22.34 32.78
C LYS A 15 -29.71 22.35 32.28
N LYS A 16 -28.70 22.27 33.13
CA LYS A 16 -27.30 22.13 32.72
C LYS A 16 -27.00 20.76 32.13
N ILE A 17 -27.58 19.68 32.65
CA ILE A 17 -27.43 18.33 32.09
C ILE A 17 -28.15 18.21 30.74
N ILE A 18 -29.35 18.78 30.59
CA ILE A 18 -30.05 18.83 29.30
C ILE A 18 -29.31 19.72 28.31
N ALA A 19 -28.78 20.86 28.73
CA ALA A 19 -27.95 21.71 27.87
C ALA A 19 -26.63 21.02 27.47
N CYS A 20 -25.99 20.26 28.36
CA CYS A 20 -24.80 19.45 28.00
C CYS A 20 -25.16 18.27 27.10
N MET A 21 -26.31 17.57 27.30
CA MET A 21 -26.74 16.52 26.39
C MET A 21 -27.15 17.04 25.00
N VAL A 22 -27.79 18.22 24.94
CA VAL A 22 -28.09 18.86 23.65
C VAL A 22 -26.82 19.39 22.99
N LEU A 23 -25.84 19.89 23.74
CA LEU A 23 -24.53 20.26 23.16
C LEU A 23 -23.72 19.04 22.71
N VAL A 24 -23.77 17.90 23.42
CA VAL A 24 -23.16 16.64 23.01
C VAL A 24 -23.88 16.03 21.81
N LEU A 25 -25.21 16.08 21.74
CA LEU A 25 -25.99 15.66 20.58
C LEU A 25 -25.80 16.59 19.37
N VAL A 26 -25.64 17.90 19.58
CA VAL A 26 -25.31 18.85 18.51
C VAL A 26 -23.86 18.69 18.10
N MET A 27 -22.91 18.42 19.01
CA MET A 27 -21.52 18.12 18.63
C MET A 27 -21.36 16.73 18.01
N CYS A 28 -22.17 15.72 18.38
CA CYS A 28 -22.21 14.45 17.67
C CYS A 28 -22.99 14.54 16.34
N GLY A 29 -23.91 15.48 16.18
CA GLY A 29 -24.65 15.71 14.94
C GLY A 29 -23.93 16.63 13.93
N TYR A 30 -23.05 17.50 14.38
CA TYR A 30 -22.18 18.32 13.50
C TYR A 30 -20.80 17.71 13.28
N GLY A 31 -20.43 16.66 14.00
CA GLY A 31 -19.18 15.92 13.81
C GLY A 31 -19.21 14.85 12.72
N MET A 32 -20.31 14.71 11.97
CA MET A 32 -20.41 13.74 10.86
C MET A 32 -20.62 14.40 9.49
N LEU A 33 -20.43 15.70 9.32
CA LEU A 33 -20.62 16.37 8.03
C LEU A 33 -19.47 17.25 7.57
N ASP A 34 -18.38 17.32 8.31
CA ASP A 34 -17.10 17.77 7.76
C ASP A 34 -16.16 16.56 7.58
N GLY A 35 -16.62 15.55 6.90
CA GLY A 35 -15.73 14.72 6.10
C GLY A 35 -15.12 15.70 5.08
N TYR A 36 -13.84 16.07 5.28
CA TYR A 36 -13.03 16.66 4.24
C TYR A 36 -13.40 15.96 2.95
N ALA A 37 -13.97 16.70 2.00
CA ALA A 37 -14.05 16.25 0.63
C ALA A 37 -12.59 16.16 0.17
N ALA A 38 -11.95 15.02 0.47
CA ALA A 38 -10.64 14.72 -0.04
C ALA A 38 -10.73 14.90 -1.55
N ASP A 39 -9.76 15.52 -2.16
CA ASP A 39 -9.74 15.69 -3.61
C ASP A 39 -9.73 14.31 -4.25
N MET A 40 -10.92 13.83 -4.62
CA MET A 40 -11.13 12.53 -5.23
C MET A 40 -10.71 12.49 -6.70
N SER A 41 -10.26 13.62 -7.23
CA SER A 41 -9.88 13.75 -8.64
C SER A 41 -8.67 12.90 -9.03
N GLU A 42 -7.81 12.57 -8.05
CA GLU A 42 -6.56 11.84 -8.28
C GLU A 42 -6.60 10.39 -7.80
N CYS A 43 -7.71 9.94 -7.19
CA CYS A 43 -7.82 8.59 -6.66
C CYS A 43 -8.60 7.67 -7.60
N THR A 44 -8.08 6.48 -7.84
CA THR A 44 -8.74 5.38 -8.56
C THR A 44 -8.91 4.16 -7.69
N THR A 45 -9.52 3.09 -8.20
CA THR A 45 -9.57 1.82 -7.49
C THR A 45 -8.23 1.14 -7.43
N TYR A 46 -8.07 0.32 -6.41
CA TYR A 46 -6.85 -0.42 -6.15
C TYR A 46 -6.95 -1.86 -6.67
N GLY A 47 -5.93 -2.29 -7.42
CA GLY A 47 -5.74 -3.67 -7.89
C GLY A 47 -6.73 -4.13 -8.97
N GLY A 48 -6.39 -5.17 -9.68
CA GLY A 48 -7.22 -5.79 -10.72
C GLY A 48 -6.96 -5.27 -12.13
N SER A 49 -7.69 -5.85 -13.10
CA SER A 49 -7.59 -5.53 -14.51
C SER A 49 -8.91 -5.77 -15.21
N ASN A 50 -9.16 -5.06 -16.31
CA ASN A 50 -10.21 -5.36 -17.29
C ASN A 50 -9.63 -5.54 -18.70
N ILE A 51 -8.34 -5.83 -18.79
CA ILE A 51 -7.62 -6.13 -20.03
C ILE A 51 -7.33 -7.63 -20.09
N GLY A 52 -7.43 -8.21 -21.25
CA GLY A 52 -6.90 -9.54 -21.53
C GLY A 52 -7.86 -10.72 -21.40
N ASP A 53 -9.08 -10.52 -20.89
CA ASP A 53 -10.03 -11.63 -20.64
C ASP A 53 -11.21 -11.64 -21.64
N GLN A 54 -10.95 -11.29 -22.92
CA GLN A 54 -12.05 -11.10 -23.88
C GLN A 54 -12.00 -12.05 -25.05
N ASP A 55 -11.30 -13.13 -24.87
CA ASP A 55 -11.17 -14.13 -25.92
C ASP A 55 -12.27 -15.17 -25.80
N TYR A 56 -13.45 -14.81 -26.30
CA TYR A 56 -14.67 -15.62 -26.22
C TYR A 56 -14.72 -16.76 -27.25
N TYR A 57 -13.64 -17.45 -27.51
CA TYR A 57 -13.64 -18.58 -28.45
C TYR A 57 -13.64 -19.95 -27.77
N THR A 58 -13.52 -19.96 -26.45
CA THR A 58 -13.69 -21.13 -25.60
C THR A 58 -14.69 -20.79 -24.49
N TRP A 59 -14.25 -20.70 -23.25
CA TRP A 59 -15.09 -20.31 -22.13
C TRP A 59 -15.13 -18.79 -21.99
N SER A 60 -16.31 -18.23 -21.80
CA SER A 60 -16.45 -16.80 -21.55
C SER A 60 -16.87 -16.51 -20.10
N ASP A 61 -16.73 -15.25 -19.74
CA ASP A 61 -17.10 -14.70 -18.45
C ASP A 61 -18.04 -13.50 -18.65
N THR A 62 -18.75 -13.10 -17.64
CA THR A 62 -19.60 -11.91 -17.71
C THR A 62 -18.75 -10.65 -17.88
N VAL A 63 -19.22 -9.71 -18.72
CA VAL A 63 -18.60 -8.38 -18.85
C VAL A 63 -18.68 -7.67 -17.51
N LYS A 64 -17.54 -7.23 -16.97
CA LYS A 64 -17.41 -6.66 -15.61
C LYS A 64 -17.25 -5.13 -15.63
N SER A 65 -17.03 -4.54 -16.80
CA SER A 65 -16.73 -3.13 -16.98
C SER A 65 -17.76 -2.43 -17.86
N TYR A 66 -18.30 -1.35 -17.36
CA TYR A 66 -19.30 -0.55 -18.10
C TYR A 66 -18.96 0.92 -18.01
N LEU A 67 -19.20 1.64 -19.10
CA LEU A 67 -19.11 3.08 -19.20
C LEU A 67 -20.46 3.63 -19.64
N VAL A 68 -20.91 4.70 -19.01
CA VAL A 68 -22.14 5.41 -19.37
C VAL A 68 -21.82 6.88 -19.54
N TYR A 69 -22.26 7.49 -20.63
CA TYR A 69 -22.17 8.94 -20.82
C TYR A 69 -23.55 9.57 -20.74
N GLN A 70 -23.75 10.45 -19.76
CA GLN A 70 -25.02 11.15 -19.59
C GLN A 70 -24.80 12.55 -18.99
N ASN A 71 -25.47 13.55 -19.54
CA ASN A 71 -25.44 14.94 -19.02
C ASN A 71 -24.02 15.52 -18.90
N GLY A 72 -23.15 15.23 -19.88
CA GLY A 72 -21.78 15.73 -19.91
C GLY A 72 -20.82 15.06 -18.92
N ARG A 73 -21.20 13.92 -18.34
CA ARG A 73 -20.40 13.15 -17.37
C ARG A 73 -20.29 11.71 -17.82
N TYR A 74 -19.17 11.10 -17.47
CA TYR A 74 -18.98 9.66 -17.58
C TYR A 74 -19.24 9.01 -16.23
N MET A 75 -19.91 7.88 -16.23
CA MET A 75 -20.03 6.98 -15.09
C MET A 75 -19.35 5.67 -15.46
N ARG A 76 -18.33 5.31 -14.69
CA ARG A 76 -17.66 4.02 -14.75
C ARG A 76 -18.27 3.10 -13.71
N PHE A 77 -18.69 1.92 -14.13
CA PHE A 77 -19.12 0.83 -13.25
C PHE A 77 -18.15 -0.33 -13.41
N GLN A 78 -17.62 -0.85 -12.30
CA GLN A 78 -16.68 -1.96 -12.29
C GLN A 78 -17.13 -3.01 -11.27
N ALA A 79 -17.46 -4.21 -11.75
CA ALA A 79 -18.03 -5.25 -10.90
C ALA A 79 -17.00 -5.99 -10.04
N ASN A 80 -15.75 -6.08 -10.47
CA ASN A 80 -14.69 -6.85 -9.81
C ASN A 80 -13.63 -5.98 -9.10
N ALA A 81 -13.86 -4.68 -8.96
CA ALA A 81 -12.91 -3.78 -8.32
C ALA A 81 -12.94 -3.80 -6.79
N VAL A 82 -14.06 -4.21 -6.21
CA VAL A 82 -14.29 -4.26 -4.76
C VAL A 82 -14.91 -5.61 -4.40
N ARG A 83 -14.35 -6.31 -3.41
CA ARG A 83 -14.81 -7.65 -3.03
C ARG A 83 -16.27 -7.67 -2.55
N SER A 84 -16.68 -6.67 -1.76
CA SER A 84 -18.00 -6.60 -1.13
C SER A 84 -19.07 -5.90 -1.97
N GLY A 85 -18.74 -5.44 -3.17
CA GLY A 85 -19.67 -4.62 -3.93
C GLY A 85 -19.22 -4.30 -5.35
N TYR A 86 -19.89 -3.33 -5.93
CA TYR A 86 -19.59 -2.76 -7.24
C TYR A 86 -19.01 -1.37 -7.05
N LEU A 87 -17.96 -1.04 -7.79
CA LEU A 87 -17.43 0.31 -7.79
C LEU A 87 -18.16 1.16 -8.82
N VAL A 88 -18.56 2.34 -8.41
CA VAL A 88 -19.14 3.37 -9.30
C VAL A 88 -18.38 4.66 -9.14
N GLU A 89 -17.88 5.17 -10.25
CA GLU A 89 -17.14 6.43 -10.32
C GLU A 89 -17.75 7.36 -11.35
N TYR A 90 -17.78 8.65 -11.04
CA TYR A 90 -18.25 9.69 -11.94
C TYR A 90 -17.11 10.61 -12.32
N TYR A 91 -16.99 10.89 -13.61
CA TYR A 91 -15.95 11.74 -14.17
C TYR A 91 -16.59 12.88 -14.97
N ASP A 92 -15.90 14.02 -15.02
CA ASP A 92 -16.26 15.09 -15.94
C ASP A 92 -15.84 14.75 -17.39
N LYS A 93 -16.16 15.64 -18.33
CA LYS A 93 -15.81 15.48 -19.75
C LYS A 93 -14.28 15.41 -20.02
N ASN A 94 -13.44 15.80 -19.06
CA ASN A 94 -11.98 15.78 -19.12
C ASN A 94 -11.40 14.62 -18.34
N PHE A 95 -12.23 13.69 -17.88
CA PHE A 95 -11.87 12.53 -17.04
C PHE A 95 -11.30 12.88 -15.66
N LYS A 96 -11.68 14.04 -15.12
CA LYS A 96 -11.45 14.35 -13.73
C LYS A 96 -12.49 13.64 -12.88
N LEU A 97 -12.05 12.85 -11.89
CA LEU A 97 -12.93 12.15 -10.96
C LEU A 97 -13.72 13.17 -10.13
N LEU A 98 -15.05 13.05 -10.15
CA LEU A 98 -15.99 13.92 -9.43
C LEU A 98 -16.48 13.27 -8.14
N SER A 99 -16.79 11.99 -8.17
CA SER A 99 -17.26 11.23 -7.00
C SER A 99 -17.09 9.74 -7.22
N ARG A 100 -17.06 9.01 -6.11
CA ARG A 100 -16.93 7.56 -6.06
C ARG A 100 -17.87 7.00 -5.01
N ARG A 101 -18.37 5.78 -5.25
CA ARG A 101 -19.10 4.99 -4.25
C ARG A 101 -18.95 3.50 -4.50
N THR A 102 -19.21 2.72 -3.47
CA THR A 102 -19.41 1.28 -3.55
C THR A 102 -20.90 0.99 -3.41
N VAL A 103 -21.42 0.12 -4.27
CA VAL A 103 -22.78 -0.41 -4.21
C VAL A 103 -22.69 -1.86 -3.78
N ASN A 104 -23.39 -2.25 -2.73
CA ASN A 104 -23.32 -3.62 -2.20
C ASN A 104 -23.88 -4.63 -3.22
N LYS A 105 -23.26 -5.82 -3.25
CA LYS A 105 -23.80 -6.96 -3.99
C LYS A 105 -25.13 -7.40 -3.39
N GLU A 106 -26.09 -7.73 -4.24
CA GLU A 106 -27.39 -8.29 -3.83
C GLU A 106 -27.34 -9.82 -3.73
N LEU A 107 -26.60 -10.47 -4.62
CA LEU A 107 -26.23 -11.88 -4.61
C LEU A 107 -24.73 -11.99 -4.96
N ASP A 108 -24.12 -13.14 -4.71
CA ASP A 108 -22.67 -13.30 -4.75
C ASP A 108 -22.05 -13.13 -6.14
N MET A 109 -22.78 -13.53 -7.19
CA MET A 109 -22.32 -13.48 -8.57
C MET A 109 -22.86 -12.24 -9.27
N PHE A 110 -22.02 -11.58 -10.05
CA PHE A 110 -22.41 -10.50 -10.94
C PHE A 110 -22.75 -11.05 -12.32
N GLY A 111 -23.90 -10.68 -12.86
CA GLY A 111 -24.32 -11.05 -14.23
C GLY A 111 -24.16 -9.92 -15.22
N GLY A 112 -24.74 -8.76 -14.94
CA GLY A 112 -24.74 -7.67 -15.91
C GLY A 112 -25.25 -6.34 -15.35
N PHE A 113 -25.03 -5.29 -16.13
CA PHE A 113 -25.49 -3.93 -15.82
C PHE A 113 -26.16 -3.32 -17.05
N CYS A 114 -27.26 -2.60 -16.83
CA CYS A 114 -27.95 -1.85 -17.86
C CYS A 114 -28.46 -0.51 -17.32
N GLN A 115 -28.32 0.56 -18.11
CA GLN A 115 -29.02 1.82 -17.85
C GLN A 115 -30.23 1.93 -18.75
N SER A 116 -31.39 2.23 -18.20
CA SER A 116 -32.60 2.56 -18.97
C SER A 116 -33.32 3.76 -18.38
N GLY A 117 -33.45 4.81 -19.15
CA GLY A 117 -34.00 6.08 -18.68
C GLY A 117 -33.24 6.63 -17.47
N ASP A 118 -33.99 6.93 -16.40
CA ASP A 118 -33.43 7.46 -15.15
C ASP A 118 -33.06 6.39 -14.12
N TYR A 119 -32.92 5.14 -14.54
CA TYR A 119 -32.67 4.03 -13.65
C TYR A 119 -31.46 3.20 -14.10
N TYR A 120 -30.86 2.52 -13.11
CA TYR A 120 -29.86 1.49 -13.30
C TYR A 120 -30.45 0.14 -12.91
N TYR A 121 -30.07 -0.89 -13.65
CA TYR A 121 -30.45 -2.26 -13.42
C TYR A 121 -29.22 -3.12 -13.32
N VAL A 122 -29.11 -3.89 -12.24
CA VAL A 122 -28.03 -4.83 -12.00
C VAL A 122 -28.60 -6.22 -11.94
N LEU A 123 -28.07 -7.11 -12.75
CA LEU A 123 -28.32 -8.54 -12.68
C LEU A 123 -27.28 -9.18 -11.78
N SER A 124 -27.74 -9.95 -10.81
CA SER A 124 -26.91 -10.77 -9.93
C SER A 124 -27.46 -12.19 -9.84
N GLY A 125 -26.62 -13.12 -9.41
CA GLY A 125 -26.99 -14.52 -9.25
C GLY A 125 -26.28 -15.17 -8.07
N GLN A 126 -26.72 -16.38 -7.75
CA GLN A 126 -26.02 -17.27 -6.82
C GLN A 126 -26.17 -18.73 -7.24
N THR A 127 -25.21 -19.54 -6.87
CA THR A 127 -25.20 -20.98 -7.12
C THR A 127 -26.33 -21.68 -6.36
N ASN A 128 -26.79 -22.79 -6.90
CA ASN A 128 -27.87 -23.60 -6.36
C ASN A 128 -27.47 -25.08 -6.39
N TYR A 129 -26.41 -25.42 -5.66
CA TYR A 129 -25.83 -26.76 -5.65
C TYR A 129 -26.79 -27.87 -5.17
N ASP A 130 -27.81 -27.52 -4.41
CA ASP A 130 -28.84 -28.45 -3.95
C ASP A 130 -30.01 -28.59 -4.93
N GLU A 131 -29.97 -27.94 -6.09
CA GLU A 131 -31.00 -27.96 -7.15
C GLU A 131 -32.41 -27.62 -6.63
N SER A 132 -32.48 -26.70 -5.68
CA SER A 132 -33.71 -26.34 -4.98
C SER A 132 -34.51 -25.28 -5.76
N ASP A 133 -35.77 -25.55 -6.03
CA ASP A 133 -36.70 -24.59 -6.66
C ASP A 133 -37.04 -23.38 -5.75
N ASN A 134 -36.58 -23.38 -4.50
CA ASN A 134 -36.83 -22.29 -3.56
C ASN A 134 -35.66 -21.26 -3.51
N VAL A 135 -34.49 -21.57 -4.03
CA VAL A 135 -33.34 -20.68 -4.06
C VAL A 135 -33.53 -19.64 -5.15
N GLU A 136 -33.39 -18.36 -4.82
CA GLU A 136 -33.41 -17.28 -5.81
C GLU A 136 -32.07 -17.24 -6.55
N VAL A 137 -32.02 -17.77 -7.75
CA VAL A 137 -30.81 -17.95 -8.56
C VAL A 137 -30.47 -16.73 -9.41
N TYR A 138 -31.45 -15.91 -9.73
CA TYR A 138 -31.26 -14.63 -10.45
C TYR A 138 -32.02 -13.53 -9.71
N ARG A 139 -31.42 -12.36 -9.60
CA ARG A 139 -32.04 -11.13 -9.11
C ARG A 139 -31.70 -9.95 -10.00
N ILE A 140 -32.72 -9.22 -10.42
CA ILE A 140 -32.60 -7.96 -11.12
C ILE A 140 -32.98 -6.86 -10.16
N THR A 141 -32.01 -6.01 -9.80
CA THR A 141 -32.23 -4.91 -8.86
C THR A 141 -32.25 -3.58 -9.59
N LYS A 142 -33.26 -2.79 -9.32
CA LYS A 142 -33.46 -1.43 -9.86
C LYS A 142 -32.97 -0.40 -8.87
N TYR A 143 -32.14 0.54 -9.34
CA TYR A 143 -31.62 1.68 -8.60
C TYR A 143 -32.00 3.00 -9.27
N ASP A 144 -32.13 4.08 -8.49
CA ASP A 144 -32.21 5.43 -9.01
C ASP A 144 -30.79 5.94 -9.45
N LYS A 145 -30.71 7.16 -9.99
CA LYS A 145 -29.43 7.77 -10.41
C LYS A 145 -28.46 8.07 -9.25
N ASN A 146 -28.96 8.01 -8.01
CA ASN A 146 -28.13 8.13 -6.80
C ASN A 146 -27.78 6.77 -6.20
N TRP A 147 -28.05 5.67 -6.93
CA TRP A 147 -27.83 4.30 -6.47
C TRP A 147 -28.59 3.92 -5.20
N ASN A 148 -29.72 4.58 -4.94
CA ASN A 148 -30.67 4.12 -3.95
C ASN A 148 -31.46 2.95 -4.54
N ARG A 149 -31.50 1.85 -3.79
CA ARG A 149 -32.28 0.66 -4.16
C ARG A 149 -33.78 1.01 -4.17
N ILE A 150 -34.44 0.76 -5.29
CA ILE A 150 -35.87 1.02 -5.43
C ILE A 150 -36.68 -0.27 -5.24
N SER A 151 -36.36 -1.30 -6.01
CA SER A 151 -37.06 -2.58 -6.00
C SER A 151 -36.25 -3.65 -6.70
N SER A 152 -36.69 -4.91 -6.62
CA SER A 152 -36.09 -6.01 -7.35
C SER A 152 -37.13 -7.04 -7.75
N CYS A 153 -36.80 -7.87 -8.73
CA CYS A 153 -37.48 -9.11 -9.08
C CYS A 153 -36.42 -10.18 -9.39
N GLY A 154 -36.81 -11.44 -9.44
CA GLY A 154 -35.87 -12.51 -9.70
C GLY A 154 -36.57 -13.82 -10.06
N LEU A 155 -35.76 -14.84 -10.29
CA LEU A 155 -36.17 -16.21 -10.56
C LEU A 155 -35.68 -17.11 -9.45
N LYS A 156 -36.51 -18.08 -9.06
CA LYS A 156 -36.18 -19.15 -8.13
C LYS A 156 -36.06 -20.46 -8.86
N GLY A 157 -35.11 -21.30 -8.45
CA GLY A 157 -34.81 -22.56 -9.09
C GLY A 157 -34.36 -22.38 -10.53
N ALA A 158 -35.33 -22.11 -11.42
CA ALA A 158 -35.14 -21.77 -12.83
C ALA A 158 -34.23 -22.77 -13.57
N ASN A 159 -34.33 -24.07 -13.20
CA ASN A 159 -33.49 -25.12 -13.76
C ASN A 159 -31.98 -24.78 -13.73
N THR A 160 -31.53 -23.98 -12.75
CA THR A 160 -30.19 -23.42 -12.68
C THR A 160 -29.40 -24.00 -11.52
N TYR A 161 -28.25 -24.59 -11.83
CA TYR A 161 -27.23 -25.05 -10.88
C TYR A 161 -26.18 -23.97 -10.66
N ILE A 162 -25.58 -23.46 -11.76
CA ILE A 162 -24.65 -22.32 -11.73
C ILE A 162 -25.10 -21.24 -12.72
N PRO A 163 -25.50 -20.04 -12.30
CA PRO A 163 -25.84 -18.95 -13.20
C PRO A 163 -24.58 -18.36 -13.87
N PHE A 164 -24.72 -17.85 -15.08
CA PHE A 164 -23.67 -17.21 -15.88
C PHE A 164 -22.48 -18.12 -16.25
N ASP A 165 -22.66 -19.41 -16.17
CA ASP A 165 -21.62 -20.37 -16.49
C ASP A 165 -21.33 -20.41 -17.99
N ALA A 166 -20.04 -20.33 -18.34
CA ALA A 166 -19.52 -20.42 -19.70
C ALA A 166 -20.15 -19.41 -20.70
N GLY A 167 -20.66 -18.26 -20.24
CA GLY A 167 -21.27 -17.29 -21.14
C GLY A 167 -21.31 -15.87 -20.57
N SER A 168 -21.40 -14.89 -21.44
CA SER A 168 -21.63 -13.50 -21.06
C SER A 168 -23.10 -13.26 -20.67
N ALA A 169 -23.37 -12.16 -19.97
CA ALA A 169 -24.74 -11.71 -19.77
C ALA A 169 -24.92 -10.36 -20.49
N ARG A 170 -25.96 -10.26 -21.30
CA ARG A 170 -26.30 -9.06 -22.06
C ARG A 170 -27.69 -8.58 -21.71
N MET A 171 -27.83 -7.27 -21.61
CA MET A 171 -29.08 -6.62 -21.21
C MET A 171 -29.42 -5.49 -22.20
N THR A 172 -30.66 -5.45 -22.65
CA THR A 172 -31.18 -4.36 -23.47
C THR A 172 -32.57 -3.96 -22.99
N SER A 173 -32.97 -2.72 -23.26
CA SER A 173 -34.29 -2.24 -22.88
C SER A 173 -35.03 -1.56 -24.05
N SER A 174 -36.34 -1.75 -24.09
CA SER A 174 -37.22 -1.03 -25.03
C SER A 174 -38.53 -0.69 -24.33
N GLY A 175 -38.86 0.60 -24.32
CA GLY A 175 -40.05 1.09 -23.63
C GLY A 175 -40.01 0.76 -22.13
N ARG A 176 -40.99 -0.04 -21.67
CA ARG A 176 -41.09 -0.48 -20.27
C ARG A 176 -40.44 -1.82 -20.00
N TYR A 177 -39.84 -2.46 -20.98
CA TYR A 177 -39.33 -3.82 -20.87
C TYR A 177 -37.81 -3.86 -20.88
N LEU A 178 -37.26 -4.70 -19.99
CA LEU A 178 -35.84 -5.06 -19.94
C LEU A 178 -35.73 -6.52 -20.36
N MET A 179 -34.81 -6.77 -21.29
CA MET A 179 -34.50 -8.11 -21.78
C MET A 179 -33.08 -8.49 -21.36
N ILE A 180 -32.93 -9.72 -20.93
CA ILE A 180 -31.69 -10.29 -20.47
C ILE A 180 -31.47 -11.59 -21.23
N ARG A 181 -30.23 -11.78 -21.74
CA ARG A 181 -29.78 -13.04 -22.31
C ARG A 181 -28.44 -13.42 -21.71
N THR A 182 -28.32 -14.67 -21.23
CA THR A 182 -27.13 -15.22 -20.61
C THR A 182 -27.11 -16.74 -20.76
N CYS A 183 -26.10 -17.39 -20.18
CA CYS A 183 -26.03 -18.84 -20.01
C CYS A 183 -26.14 -19.26 -18.56
N HIS A 184 -26.41 -20.53 -18.35
CA HIS A 184 -26.32 -21.20 -17.09
C HIS A 184 -25.95 -22.66 -17.24
N GLU A 185 -25.47 -23.26 -16.18
CA GLU A 185 -25.41 -24.70 -16.00
C GLU A 185 -26.74 -25.15 -15.40
N MET A 186 -27.43 -26.09 -16.07
CA MET A 186 -28.74 -26.57 -15.66
C MET A 186 -28.67 -27.57 -14.51
N TYR A 187 -29.81 -27.89 -13.93
CA TYR A 187 -29.97 -29.05 -13.06
C TYR A 187 -29.51 -30.32 -13.75
N LYS A 188 -29.07 -31.26 -12.96
CA LYS A 188 -28.63 -32.58 -13.44
C LYS A 188 -29.70 -33.26 -14.25
N LYS A 189 -29.33 -33.68 -15.45
CA LYS A 189 -30.22 -34.45 -16.38
C LYS A 189 -30.10 -35.93 -16.14
N SER A 190 -30.96 -36.73 -16.84
CA SER A 190 -31.03 -38.18 -16.70
C SER A 190 -29.74 -38.92 -17.10
N ASP A 191 -28.88 -38.30 -17.88
CA ASP A 191 -27.54 -38.81 -18.27
C ASP A 191 -26.49 -38.60 -17.18
N GLY A 192 -26.83 -37.89 -16.11
CA GLY A 192 -25.95 -37.68 -14.98
C GLY A 192 -25.09 -36.40 -15.06
N TYR A 193 -25.24 -35.58 -16.10
CA TYR A 193 -24.48 -34.36 -16.31
C TYR A 193 -25.31 -33.09 -16.12
N HIS A 194 -24.64 -32.00 -15.78
CA HIS A 194 -25.16 -30.66 -15.85
C HIS A 194 -24.83 -30.07 -17.22
N HIS A 195 -25.83 -29.86 -18.03
CA HIS A 195 -25.65 -29.27 -19.37
C HIS A 195 -25.79 -27.74 -19.27
N GLN A 196 -25.05 -27.01 -20.10
CA GLN A 196 -25.23 -25.58 -20.26
C GLN A 196 -26.43 -25.29 -21.19
N ALA A 197 -27.11 -24.19 -20.93
CA ALA A 197 -28.15 -23.66 -21.79
C ALA A 197 -28.22 -22.14 -21.73
N ASN A 198 -28.77 -21.55 -22.77
CA ASN A 198 -29.04 -20.11 -22.76
C ASN A 198 -30.27 -19.77 -21.92
N VAL A 199 -30.19 -18.68 -21.20
CA VAL A 199 -31.28 -18.12 -20.38
C VAL A 199 -31.76 -16.82 -20.97
N THR A 200 -33.07 -16.68 -21.12
CA THR A 200 -33.71 -15.43 -21.53
C THR A 200 -34.69 -15.00 -20.46
N ILE A 201 -34.62 -13.73 -20.00
CA ILE A 201 -35.51 -13.20 -18.97
C ILE A 201 -36.11 -11.89 -19.48
N GLN A 202 -37.41 -11.76 -19.39
CA GLN A 202 -38.16 -10.53 -19.71
C GLN A 202 -38.72 -9.91 -18.43
N VAL A 203 -38.44 -8.63 -18.21
CA VAL A 203 -38.85 -7.88 -17.01
C VAL A 203 -39.67 -6.67 -17.39
N ASP A 204 -40.80 -6.46 -16.74
CA ASP A 204 -41.51 -5.18 -16.74
C ASP A 204 -40.83 -4.23 -15.75
N MET A 205 -40.07 -3.26 -16.25
CA MET A 205 -39.32 -2.28 -15.46
C MET A 205 -40.19 -1.34 -14.62
N ARG A 206 -41.48 -1.20 -14.95
CA ARG A 206 -42.40 -0.35 -14.18
C ARG A 206 -42.88 -1.04 -12.92
N THR A 207 -43.23 -2.32 -13.03
CA THR A 207 -43.77 -3.12 -11.92
C THR A 207 -42.70 -3.92 -11.22
N MET A 208 -41.50 -4.04 -11.81
CA MET A 208 -40.41 -4.92 -11.39
C MET A 208 -40.91 -6.36 -11.17
N LYS A 209 -41.48 -6.91 -12.23
CA LYS A 209 -41.92 -8.32 -12.30
C LYS A 209 -41.26 -8.98 -13.49
N VAL A 210 -40.80 -10.20 -13.31
CA VAL A 210 -40.51 -11.09 -14.42
C VAL A 210 -41.82 -11.42 -15.11
N ILE A 211 -41.92 -11.11 -16.39
CA ILE A 211 -43.10 -11.37 -17.20
C ILE A 211 -43.02 -12.75 -17.79
N ASP A 212 -41.83 -13.10 -18.25
CA ASP A 212 -41.55 -14.38 -18.89
C ASP A 212 -40.07 -14.74 -18.77
N SER A 213 -39.72 -16.03 -18.82
CA SER A 213 -38.36 -16.51 -18.80
C SER A 213 -38.29 -17.86 -19.50
N PHE A 214 -37.15 -18.14 -20.13
CA PHE A 214 -36.84 -19.43 -20.66
C PHE A 214 -35.48 -19.88 -20.10
N THR A 215 -35.43 -21.07 -19.53
CA THR A 215 -34.32 -21.59 -18.75
C THR A 215 -34.03 -23.06 -19.04
N ASP A 216 -34.39 -23.51 -20.24
CA ASP A 216 -34.12 -24.86 -20.73
C ASP A 216 -33.45 -24.80 -22.12
N VAL A 217 -33.10 -25.95 -22.68
CA VAL A 217 -32.49 -26.02 -23.98
C VAL A 217 -33.44 -25.46 -25.04
N MET A 218 -32.94 -24.46 -25.76
CA MET A 218 -33.71 -23.82 -26.82
C MET A 218 -33.73 -24.70 -28.08
N ASN A 219 -34.92 -25.13 -28.44
CA ASN A 219 -35.14 -25.83 -29.68
C ASN A 219 -35.49 -24.85 -30.81
N THR A 220 -34.72 -24.89 -31.87
CA THR A 220 -34.99 -24.18 -33.12
C THR A 220 -35.29 -25.16 -34.24
N GLU A 221 -35.72 -24.67 -35.38
CA GLU A 221 -35.92 -25.47 -36.59
C GLU A 221 -34.66 -26.26 -37.03
N TYR A 222 -33.47 -25.71 -36.64
CA TYR A 222 -32.15 -26.29 -36.96
C TYR A 222 -31.54 -27.12 -35.84
N GLY A 223 -32.25 -27.39 -34.75
CA GLY A 223 -31.74 -27.98 -33.53
C GLY A 223 -31.78 -27.00 -32.37
N TYR A 224 -30.76 -26.97 -31.53
CA TYR A 224 -30.73 -26.07 -30.40
C TYR A 224 -29.35 -25.47 -30.20
N VAL A 225 -29.33 -24.27 -29.62
CA VAL A 225 -28.12 -23.65 -29.09
C VAL A 225 -28.03 -23.97 -27.62
N SER A 226 -27.11 -24.85 -27.23
CA SER A 226 -27.02 -25.33 -25.85
C SER A 226 -26.48 -24.26 -24.95
N HIS A 227 -25.30 -23.72 -25.23
CA HIS A 227 -24.73 -22.59 -24.53
C HIS A 227 -23.95 -21.72 -25.50
N SER A 228 -23.59 -20.54 -25.06
CA SER A 228 -22.94 -19.57 -25.90
C SER A 228 -21.79 -18.93 -25.15
N PHE A 229 -20.62 -18.91 -25.75
CA PHE A 229 -19.43 -18.27 -25.17
C PHE A 229 -19.58 -16.75 -25.10
N ASN A 230 -20.31 -16.12 -26.03
CA ASN A 230 -20.69 -14.74 -25.96
C ASN A 230 -22.07 -14.53 -26.60
N GLN A 231 -22.88 -13.68 -26.02
CA GLN A 231 -24.20 -13.33 -26.49
C GLN A 231 -24.32 -11.84 -26.76
N PHE A 232 -25.24 -11.50 -27.68
CA PHE A 232 -25.70 -10.14 -27.88
C PHE A 232 -27.22 -10.15 -28.04
N ILE A 233 -27.86 -9.06 -27.65
CA ILE A 233 -29.29 -8.91 -27.73
C ILE A 233 -29.65 -7.45 -28.11
N HIS A 234 -30.49 -7.30 -29.14
CA HIS A 234 -31.06 -6.05 -29.55
C HIS A 234 -32.60 -6.14 -29.70
N MET A 235 -33.21 -5.00 -29.84
CA MET A 235 -34.64 -4.88 -30.08
C MET A 235 -34.89 -4.32 -31.48
N GLU A 236 -35.71 -5.00 -32.25
CA GLU A 236 -36.18 -4.55 -33.55
C GLU A 236 -37.71 -4.61 -33.62
N ASN A 237 -38.36 -3.45 -33.81
CA ASN A 237 -39.82 -3.34 -33.93
C ASN A 237 -40.60 -4.05 -32.79
N GLY A 238 -40.07 -3.96 -31.56
CA GLY A 238 -40.64 -4.62 -30.37
C GLY A 238 -40.39 -6.11 -30.29
N ARG A 239 -39.50 -6.69 -31.10
CA ARG A 239 -39.09 -8.08 -31.06
C ARG A 239 -37.61 -8.20 -30.72
N ILE A 240 -37.23 -9.33 -30.17
CA ILE A 240 -35.81 -9.63 -29.86
C ILE A 240 -35.11 -10.09 -31.13
N VAL A 241 -33.89 -9.61 -31.33
CA VAL A 241 -32.89 -10.17 -32.23
C VAL A 241 -31.64 -10.41 -31.43
N ALA A 242 -31.14 -11.64 -31.43
CA ALA A 242 -29.99 -12.08 -30.65
C ALA A 242 -28.91 -12.69 -31.53
N VAL A 243 -27.68 -12.67 -31.04
CA VAL A 243 -26.55 -13.39 -31.62
C VAL A 243 -25.94 -14.25 -30.53
N ASP A 244 -25.76 -15.52 -30.82
CA ASP A 244 -25.11 -16.50 -29.96
C ASP A 244 -23.86 -17.08 -30.65
N HIS A 245 -22.80 -17.26 -29.89
CA HIS A 245 -21.59 -17.94 -30.30
C HIS A 245 -21.57 -19.34 -29.65
N GLY A 246 -22.14 -20.33 -30.33
CA GLY A 246 -22.38 -21.66 -29.78
C GLY A 246 -21.41 -22.72 -30.30
N ASP A 247 -21.06 -23.67 -29.44
CA ASP A 247 -20.24 -24.83 -29.75
C ASP A 247 -21.08 -26.13 -29.93
N ALA A 248 -22.35 -26.04 -29.61
CA ALA A 248 -23.31 -27.16 -29.77
C ALA A 248 -24.16 -26.93 -31.04
N TYR A 249 -25.24 -27.61 -31.17
CA TYR A 249 -25.96 -27.74 -32.42
C TYR A 249 -26.83 -26.51 -32.78
N PRO A 250 -26.60 -25.79 -33.90
CA PRO A 250 -25.43 -25.92 -34.77
C PRO A 250 -24.17 -25.33 -34.15
N ARG A 251 -23.00 -25.85 -34.52
CA ARG A 251 -21.71 -25.22 -34.18
C ARG A 251 -21.51 -24.01 -35.06
N SER A 252 -21.97 -22.85 -34.59
CA SER A 252 -21.87 -21.63 -35.40
C SER A 252 -22.09 -20.37 -34.56
N ILE A 253 -21.75 -19.22 -35.14
CA ILE A 253 -22.32 -17.95 -34.75
C ILE A 253 -23.71 -17.89 -35.35
N VAL A 254 -24.73 -17.80 -34.50
CA VAL A 254 -26.16 -17.88 -34.90
C VAL A 254 -26.83 -16.55 -34.66
N LEU A 255 -27.48 -16.02 -35.69
CA LEU A 255 -28.42 -14.91 -35.56
C LEU A 255 -29.82 -15.50 -35.35
N ILE A 256 -30.48 -15.03 -34.28
CA ILE A 256 -31.79 -15.54 -33.85
C ILE A 256 -32.78 -14.38 -33.83
N LYS A 257 -33.92 -14.57 -34.52
CA LYS A 257 -35.04 -13.61 -34.49
C LYS A 257 -36.25 -14.24 -33.81
N TYR A 258 -36.74 -13.56 -32.79
CA TYR A 258 -37.90 -14.01 -32.03
C TYR A 258 -39.20 -13.59 -32.74
N PRO A 259 -40.14 -14.53 -32.90
CA PRO A 259 -41.39 -14.24 -33.61
C PRO A 259 -42.35 -13.35 -32.82
N SER A 260 -42.28 -13.42 -31.50
CA SER A 260 -43.19 -12.74 -30.58
C SER A 260 -42.70 -11.36 -30.20
N ALA A 261 -43.61 -10.37 -30.12
CA ALA A 261 -43.30 -9.07 -29.55
C ALA A 261 -43.10 -9.19 -28.04
N ILE A 262 -42.26 -8.28 -27.47
CA ILE A 262 -42.11 -8.16 -26.04
C ILE A 262 -43.43 -7.85 -25.35
N GLY A 263 -43.72 -8.51 -24.23
CA GLY A 263 -44.92 -8.32 -23.44
C GLY A 263 -46.12 -9.09 -23.95
N SER A 264 -45.99 -9.86 -25.05
CA SER A 264 -46.95 -10.87 -25.43
C SER A 264 -46.75 -12.13 -24.63
N ASP A 265 -47.77 -12.94 -24.46
CA ASP A 265 -47.71 -14.21 -23.72
C ASP A 265 -46.73 -15.19 -24.35
N GLY A 266 -45.70 -15.50 -23.63
CA GLY A 266 -44.72 -16.56 -23.90
C GLY A 266 -43.57 -16.19 -24.83
N PHE A 267 -42.36 -16.40 -24.34
CA PHE A 267 -41.19 -16.62 -25.19
C PHE A 267 -41.37 -17.92 -25.94
N ARG A 268 -41.99 -17.85 -27.09
CA ARG A 268 -42.11 -19.05 -27.94
C ARG A 268 -40.84 -19.20 -28.74
N GLU A 269 -39.85 -19.76 -28.15
CA GLU A 269 -38.57 -20.13 -28.82
C GLU A 269 -38.76 -21.20 -29.89
N TRP A 270 -39.90 -21.87 -29.90
CA TRP A 270 -40.26 -22.95 -30.83
C TRP A 270 -40.31 -22.53 -32.31
N ASN A 271 -40.44 -21.22 -32.60
CA ASN A 271 -40.57 -20.73 -33.95
C ASN A 271 -39.57 -19.57 -34.18
N CYS A 272 -38.44 -19.54 -33.49
CA CYS A 272 -37.40 -18.57 -33.79
C CYS A 272 -36.75 -18.86 -35.14
N GLU A 273 -36.60 -17.84 -35.95
CA GLU A 273 -35.78 -17.91 -37.16
C GLU A 273 -34.31 -17.90 -36.72
N ALA A 274 -33.57 -18.97 -37.06
CA ALA A 274 -32.13 -19.06 -36.86
C ALA A 274 -31.41 -18.98 -38.19
N THR A 275 -30.30 -18.25 -38.21
CA THR A 275 -29.42 -18.13 -39.39
C THR A 275 -27.99 -18.43 -38.95
N ASP A 276 -27.38 -19.44 -39.55
CA ASP A 276 -25.96 -19.73 -39.39
C ASP A 276 -25.13 -18.66 -40.08
N VAL A 277 -24.37 -17.92 -39.32
CA VAL A 277 -23.55 -16.78 -39.80
C VAL A 277 -22.14 -17.24 -40.15
N ILE A 278 -21.52 -18.00 -39.23
CA ILE A 278 -20.21 -18.62 -39.42
C ILE A 278 -20.29 -20.00 -38.76
N SER A 279 -20.19 -21.05 -39.54
CA SER A 279 -20.14 -22.43 -39.04
C SER A 279 -18.70 -22.81 -38.66
N PHE A 280 -18.58 -23.66 -37.66
CA PHE A 280 -17.31 -24.17 -37.14
C PHE A 280 -17.19 -25.68 -37.44
N ASP A 281 -15.96 -26.08 -37.78
CA ASP A 281 -15.60 -27.48 -37.84
C ASP A 281 -15.48 -28.08 -36.43
N GLY A 282 -15.48 -29.39 -36.30
CA GLY A 282 -15.33 -30.12 -35.05
C GLY A 282 -16.59 -30.81 -34.56
N GLU A 283 -16.49 -31.54 -33.45
CA GLU A 283 -17.59 -32.30 -32.87
C GLU A 283 -18.40 -31.41 -31.88
N ILE A 284 -19.68 -31.79 -31.67
CA ILE A 284 -20.51 -31.14 -30.65
C ILE A 284 -19.85 -31.29 -29.27
N GLY A 285 -19.74 -30.17 -28.52
CA GLY A 285 -19.06 -30.13 -27.23
C GLY A 285 -17.56 -29.90 -27.31
N ASP A 286 -16.99 -29.74 -28.49
CA ASP A 286 -15.64 -29.21 -28.65
C ASP A 286 -15.66 -27.68 -28.35
N ASN A 287 -15.08 -27.30 -27.24
CA ASN A 287 -15.08 -25.92 -26.76
C ASN A 287 -14.27 -24.95 -27.62
N TYR A 288 -13.44 -25.45 -28.54
CA TYR A 288 -12.66 -24.60 -29.43
C TYR A 288 -13.40 -24.36 -30.76
N THR A 289 -13.72 -23.11 -31.04
CA THR A 289 -14.46 -22.71 -32.24
C THR A 289 -13.60 -22.02 -33.29
N GLY A 290 -12.40 -21.55 -32.93
CA GLY A 290 -11.50 -20.78 -33.79
C GLY A 290 -12.05 -19.40 -34.18
N ALA A 291 -13.12 -18.93 -33.54
CA ALA A 291 -13.72 -17.63 -33.82
C ALA A 291 -14.23 -16.97 -32.55
N THR A 292 -14.41 -15.65 -32.60
CA THR A 292 -15.00 -14.85 -31.51
C THR A 292 -16.14 -13.99 -32.05
N VAL A 293 -16.98 -13.50 -31.13
CA VAL A 293 -17.98 -12.46 -31.39
C VAL A 293 -17.78 -11.34 -30.37
N GLY A 294 -17.56 -10.12 -30.86
CA GLY A 294 -17.31 -8.96 -29.99
C GLY A 294 -18.18 -7.75 -30.28
N GLY A 295 -19.03 -7.84 -31.30
CA GLY A 295 -19.95 -6.76 -31.63
C GLY A 295 -21.13 -7.21 -32.46
N PHE A 296 -22.29 -6.64 -32.13
CA PHE A 296 -23.53 -6.84 -32.87
C PHE A 296 -24.26 -5.50 -33.01
N GLU A 297 -24.55 -5.10 -34.25
CA GLU A 297 -25.24 -3.85 -34.57
C GLU A 297 -26.20 -3.99 -35.75
N MET A 298 -27.10 -3.07 -35.88
CA MET A 298 -28.09 -3.06 -36.97
C MET A 298 -27.94 -1.80 -37.85
N SER A 299 -27.79 -2.04 -39.15
CA SER A 299 -27.90 -1.01 -40.19
C SER A 299 -29.34 -0.91 -40.71
N SER A 300 -29.58 -0.04 -41.67
CA SER A 300 -30.87 0.05 -42.37
C SER A 300 -31.22 -1.23 -43.14
N SER A 301 -30.22 -1.98 -43.63
CA SER A 301 -30.38 -3.15 -44.49
C SER A 301 -29.86 -4.45 -43.97
N SER A 302 -29.01 -4.45 -42.93
CA SER A 302 -28.32 -5.64 -42.44
C SER A 302 -28.17 -5.69 -40.92
N TYR A 303 -28.05 -6.88 -40.37
CA TYR A 303 -27.48 -7.15 -39.09
C TYR A 303 -25.98 -7.33 -39.29
N LEU A 304 -25.16 -6.63 -38.48
CA LEU A 304 -23.70 -6.65 -38.57
C LEU A 304 -23.13 -7.33 -37.34
N ILE A 305 -22.31 -8.35 -37.54
CA ILE A 305 -21.70 -9.15 -36.48
C ILE A 305 -20.19 -9.10 -36.68
N ALA A 306 -19.47 -8.56 -35.69
CA ALA A 306 -18.01 -8.41 -35.73
C ALA A 306 -17.34 -9.42 -34.83
N GLY A 307 -16.20 -9.94 -35.24
CA GLY A 307 -15.39 -10.88 -34.46
C GLY A 307 -14.00 -11.03 -35.03
N SER A 308 -13.22 -11.87 -34.37
CA SER A 308 -11.95 -12.39 -34.90
C SER A 308 -12.08 -13.87 -35.22
N ARG A 309 -11.27 -14.39 -36.15
CA ARG A 309 -11.22 -15.81 -36.47
C ARG A 309 -9.81 -16.25 -36.84
N ASP A 310 -9.53 -17.50 -36.59
CA ASP A 310 -8.24 -18.10 -36.92
C ASP A 310 -7.99 -18.06 -38.44
N ILE A 311 -6.73 -17.86 -38.80
CA ILE A 311 -6.22 -17.90 -40.16
C ILE A 311 -5.42 -19.17 -40.35
N GLY A 312 -5.73 -19.92 -41.43
CA GLY A 312 -5.01 -21.14 -41.83
C GLY A 312 -5.57 -22.41 -41.25
N ASP A 313 -4.87 -23.53 -41.51
CA ASP A 313 -5.22 -24.90 -41.18
C ASP A 313 -4.64 -25.44 -39.86
N GLY A 314 -4.44 -24.54 -38.88
CA GLY A 314 -3.90 -24.89 -37.57
C GLY A 314 -2.38 -24.91 -37.45
N ALA A 315 -1.65 -24.71 -38.55
CA ALA A 315 -0.18 -24.66 -38.55
C ALA A 315 0.37 -23.24 -38.32
N THR A 316 -0.44 -22.20 -38.54
CA THR A 316 -0.08 -20.79 -38.37
C THR A 316 -1.00 -20.18 -37.31
N TYR A 317 -0.43 -19.79 -36.16
CA TYR A 317 -1.17 -19.10 -35.11
C TYR A 317 -1.38 -17.64 -35.51
N GLY A 318 -2.60 -17.29 -35.89
CA GLY A 318 -2.98 -15.90 -36.17
C GLY A 318 -4.49 -15.75 -36.27
N ARG A 319 -4.96 -14.51 -36.08
CA ARG A 319 -6.38 -14.17 -36.20
C ARG A 319 -6.61 -12.92 -37.02
N ASP A 320 -7.53 -13.02 -37.95
CA ASP A 320 -8.08 -11.92 -38.71
C ASP A 320 -9.38 -11.39 -38.11
N ILE A 321 -9.65 -10.13 -38.35
CA ILE A 321 -10.89 -9.47 -38.00
C ILE A 321 -11.89 -9.58 -39.16
N TYR A 322 -13.13 -9.95 -38.83
CA TYR A 322 -14.22 -10.03 -39.78
C TYR A 322 -15.42 -9.16 -39.36
N VAL A 323 -16.24 -8.79 -40.33
CA VAL A 323 -17.63 -8.33 -40.13
C VAL A 323 -18.53 -9.14 -41.03
N ALA A 324 -19.35 -9.99 -40.42
CA ALA A 324 -20.43 -10.66 -41.13
C ALA A 324 -21.66 -9.74 -41.22
N SER A 325 -22.31 -9.72 -42.36
CA SER A 325 -23.58 -9.04 -42.58
C SER A 325 -24.66 -10.02 -42.99
N VAL A 326 -25.79 -9.97 -42.29
CA VAL A 326 -27.00 -10.74 -42.62
C VAL A 326 -28.04 -9.79 -43.12
N SER A 327 -28.50 -9.97 -44.38
CA SER A 327 -29.52 -9.12 -44.97
C SER A 327 -30.83 -9.20 -44.21
N ARG A 328 -31.39 -8.06 -43.82
CA ARG A 328 -32.67 -7.98 -43.10
C ARG A 328 -33.86 -8.40 -43.95
N SER A 329 -33.74 -8.27 -45.26
CA SER A 329 -34.81 -8.63 -46.22
C SER A 329 -34.76 -10.05 -46.74
N SER A 330 -33.56 -10.59 -47.01
CA SER A 330 -33.38 -11.91 -47.61
C SER A 330 -32.80 -12.94 -46.68
N GLY A 331 -32.24 -12.58 -45.51
CA GLY A 331 -31.49 -13.47 -44.64
C GLY A 331 -30.13 -13.91 -45.21
N SER A 332 -29.72 -13.41 -46.37
CA SER A 332 -28.45 -13.82 -46.97
C SER A 332 -27.27 -13.32 -46.15
N VAL A 333 -26.29 -14.23 -45.94
CA VAL A 333 -25.07 -13.99 -45.14
C VAL A 333 -23.91 -13.62 -46.06
N LYS A 334 -23.15 -12.63 -45.69
CA LYS A 334 -21.86 -12.28 -46.30
C LYS A 334 -20.84 -11.98 -45.24
N VAL A 335 -19.70 -12.66 -45.25
CA VAL A 335 -18.57 -12.42 -44.36
C VAL A 335 -17.54 -11.54 -45.08
N ASN A 336 -17.23 -10.39 -44.51
CA ASN A 336 -16.21 -9.47 -45.02
C ASN A 336 -14.96 -9.58 -44.11
N ASN A 337 -13.83 -10.00 -44.67
CA ASN A 337 -12.55 -9.93 -43.96
C ASN A 337 -12.10 -8.46 -43.94
N ILE A 338 -11.84 -7.94 -42.77
CA ILE A 338 -11.41 -6.56 -42.56
C ILE A 338 -9.90 -6.44 -42.59
N THR A 339 -9.21 -7.47 -42.08
CA THR A 339 -7.77 -7.61 -42.10
C THR A 339 -7.34 -8.83 -42.91
N ASN A 340 -6.06 -8.93 -43.19
CA ASN A 340 -5.43 -10.07 -43.84
C ASN A 340 -4.02 -10.23 -43.23
N TYR A 341 -3.97 -10.66 -41.98
CA TYR A 341 -2.73 -10.89 -41.27
C TYR A 341 -2.15 -12.27 -41.63
N SER A 342 -0.83 -12.40 -41.55
CA SER A 342 -0.13 -13.68 -41.75
C SER A 342 0.23 -14.37 -40.45
N ASP A 343 0.15 -13.66 -39.31
CA ASP A 343 0.54 -14.13 -37.99
C ASP A 343 -0.09 -13.28 -36.88
N GLY A 344 0.12 -13.65 -35.64
CA GLY A 344 -0.25 -12.87 -34.45
C GLY A 344 -1.74 -12.87 -34.13
N TYR A 345 -2.06 -12.61 -32.88
CA TYR A 345 -3.44 -12.61 -32.37
C TYR A 345 -4.06 -11.23 -32.46
N SER A 346 -5.21 -11.13 -33.09
CA SER A 346 -6.13 -10.01 -32.95
C SER A 346 -7.16 -10.34 -31.85
N GLU A 347 -7.29 -9.45 -30.89
CA GLU A 347 -8.28 -9.56 -29.81
C GLU A 347 -9.71 -9.46 -30.37
N THR A 348 -10.68 -9.90 -29.57
CA THR A 348 -12.10 -9.76 -29.88
C THR A 348 -12.46 -8.29 -30.09
N PRO A 349 -12.99 -7.88 -31.26
CA PRO A 349 -13.25 -6.50 -31.60
C PRO A 349 -14.54 -5.98 -30.96
N HIS A 350 -14.64 -4.64 -30.84
CA HIS A 350 -15.89 -3.94 -30.58
C HIS A 350 -16.41 -3.29 -31.87
N LEU A 351 -17.73 -3.31 -32.07
CA LEU A 351 -18.40 -2.62 -33.17
C LEU A 351 -19.31 -1.51 -32.62
N VAL A 352 -19.01 -0.27 -32.97
CA VAL A 352 -19.72 0.90 -32.44
C VAL A 352 -20.49 1.60 -33.52
N LYS A 353 -21.80 1.76 -33.33
CA LYS A 353 -22.66 2.48 -34.23
C LYS A 353 -22.45 4.00 -34.10
N THR A 354 -22.11 4.65 -35.19
CA THR A 354 -21.87 6.10 -35.28
C THR A 354 -22.91 6.86 -36.14
N GLY A 355 -23.75 6.11 -36.82
CA GLY A 355 -24.87 6.64 -37.64
C GLY A 355 -25.78 5.49 -38.08
N SER A 356 -26.82 5.75 -38.86
CA SER A 356 -27.77 4.72 -39.32
C SER A 356 -27.08 3.57 -40.06
N ASP A 357 -26.13 3.91 -40.94
CA ASP A 357 -25.36 2.98 -41.77
C ASP A 357 -23.83 3.20 -41.66
N SER A 358 -23.40 3.75 -40.54
CA SER A 358 -22.00 4.05 -40.27
C SER A 358 -21.58 3.49 -38.92
N PHE A 359 -20.47 2.76 -38.89
CA PHE A 359 -19.95 2.10 -37.74
C PHE A 359 -18.42 2.29 -37.65
N VAL A 360 -17.88 2.12 -36.47
CA VAL A 360 -16.43 2.02 -36.25
C VAL A 360 -16.13 0.66 -35.58
N LEU A 361 -15.28 -0.09 -36.22
CA LEU A 361 -14.75 -1.34 -35.70
C LEU A 361 -13.43 -1.05 -35.00
N ILE A 362 -13.24 -1.61 -33.78
CA ILE A 362 -12.08 -1.38 -32.93
C ILE A 362 -11.56 -2.74 -32.46
N TRP A 363 -10.26 -2.99 -32.58
CA TRP A 363 -9.63 -4.24 -32.11
C TRP A 363 -8.25 -4.00 -31.53
N GLY A 364 -7.83 -4.86 -30.57
CA GLY A 364 -6.50 -4.88 -30.01
C GLY A 364 -5.58 -5.83 -30.75
N ARG A 365 -4.30 -5.50 -30.87
CA ARG A 365 -3.23 -6.35 -31.36
C ARG A 365 -1.86 -5.75 -31.00
N ASP A 366 -0.96 -6.54 -30.46
CA ASP A 366 0.43 -6.14 -30.19
C ASP A 366 0.54 -4.84 -29.36
N SER A 367 -0.25 -4.70 -28.29
CA SER A 367 -0.33 -3.51 -27.43
C SER A 367 -0.72 -2.23 -28.18
N LYS A 368 -1.43 -2.37 -29.29
CA LYS A 368 -2.04 -1.27 -30.04
C LYS A 368 -3.52 -1.52 -30.25
N VAL A 369 -4.25 -0.43 -30.28
CA VAL A 369 -5.66 -0.43 -30.67
C VAL A 369 -5.77 0.06 -32.09
N TYR A 370 -6.32 -0.78 -32.95
CA TYR A 370 -6.61 -0.51 -34.36
C TYR A 370 -8.09 -0.20 -34.54
N TYR A 371 -8.43 0.63 -35.51
CA TYR A 371 -9.82 0.96 -35.80
C TYR A 371 -10.02 1.49 -37.21
N THR A 372 -11.23 1.23 -37.75
CA THR A 372 -11.60 1.63 -39.10
C THR A 372 -13.10 1.86 -39.20
N LYS A 373 -13.56 2.58 -40.27
CA LYS A 373 -14.99 2.72 -40.58
C LYS A 373 -15.53 1.47 -41.26
N ILE A 374 -16.78 1.14 -40.94
CA ILE A 374 -17.55 0.06 -41.53
C ILE A 374 -18.87 0.69 -42.07
N ASP A 375 -19.26 0.32 -43.28
CA ASP A 375 -20.55 0.72 -43.87
C ASP A 375 -21.72 -0.18 -43.42
N GLY A 376 -22.93 0.16 -43.77
CA GLY A 376 -24.14 -0.60 -43.45
C GLY A 376 -24.22 -2.01 -44.05
N SER A 377 -23.30 -2.39 -44.93
CA SER A 377 -23.15 -3.74 -45.48
C SER A 377 -21.97 -4.52 -44.89
N GLY A 378 -21.36 -3.98 -43.84
CA GLY A 378 -20.22 -4.64 -43.13
C GLY A 378 -18.87 -4.53 -43.82
N ARG A 379 -18.71 -3.65 -44.82
CA ARG A 379 -17.46 -3.45 -45.56
C ARG A 379 -16.64 -2.34 -44.93
N ARG A 380 -15.31 -2.50 -44.95
CA ARG A 380 -14.40 -1.42 -44.57
C ARG A 380 -14.46 -0.25 -45.50
N VAL A 381 -14.46 0.96 -44.95
CA VAL A 381 -14.47 2.23 -45.69
C VAL A 381 -13.24 3.06 -45.27
N GLY A 382 -12.32 3.25 -46.20
CA GLY A 382 -11.09 4.01 -45.97
C GLY A 382 -9.98 3.25 -45.25
N ASP A 383 -9.14 3.99 -44.54
CA ASP A 383 -7.92 3.49 -43.92
C ASP A 383 -8.16 2.84 -42.55
N VAL A 384 -7.20 2.02 -42.13
CA VAL A 384 -7.06 1.55 -40.76
C VAL A 384 -6.14 2.52 -40.00
N TYR A 385 -6.60 2.96 -38.86
CA TYR A 385 -5.84 3.82 -37.95
C TYR A 385 -5.42 3.01 -36.73
N SER A 386 -4.42 3.51 -35.98
CA SER A 386 -4.02 2.89 -34.73
C SER A 386 -3.56 3.90 -33.69
N MET A 387 -3.55 3.49 -32.44
CA MET A 387 -2.93 4.19 -31.30
C MET A 387 -2.32 3.18 -30.34
N GLU A 388 -1.34 3.64 -29.56
CA GLU A 388 -0.78 2.83 -28.47
C GLU A 388 -1.80 2.62 -27.35
N GLY A 389 -1.89 1.41 -26.82
CA GLY A 389 -2.77 1.06 -25.71
C GLY A 389 -3.46 -0.28 -25.89
N ASP A 390 -4.39 -0.57 -25.01
CA ASP A 390 -5.07 -1.84 -24.91
C ASP A 390 -6.59 -1.67 -25.11
N LEU A 391 -7.24 -2.73 -25.53
CA LEU A 391 -8.68 -2.88 -25.50
C LEU A 391 -9.09 -3.53 -24.16
N SER A 392 -10.35 -3.45 -23.79
CA SER A 392 -10.87 -4.01 -22.54
C SER A 392 -12.26 -4.62 -22.73
N ASP A 393 -12.81 -5.29 -21.71
CA ASP A 393 -14.19 -5.79 -21.74
C ASP A 393 -15.25 -4.67 -21.71
N CYS A 394 -14.83 -3.43 -21.51
CA CYS A 394 -15.72 -2.27 -21.56
C CYS A 394 -16.16 -1.95 -22.98
N GLU A 395 -17.40 -2.20 -23.30
CA GLU A 395 -17.98 -1.76 -24.59
C GLU A 395 -17.82 -0.25 -24.73
N PRO A 396 -17.26 0.24 -25.88
CA PRO A 396 -17.12 1.65 -26.13
C PRO A 396 -18.47 2.34 -26.29
N VAL A 397 -18.60 3.54 -25.73
CA VAL A 397 -19.82 4.34 -25.80
C VAL A 397 -19.64 5.60 -26.64
N MET A 398 -20.73 6.01 -27.33
CA MET A 398 -20.77 7.30 -27.99
C MET A 398 -21.01 8.42 -26.97
N ALA A 399 -20.07 9.35 -26.89
CA ALA A 399 -20.13 10.55 -26.06
C ALA A 399 -20.03 11.79 -27.00
N ASN A 400 -21.14 12.29 -27.46
CA ASN A 400 -21.24 13.29 -28.54
C ASN A 400 -20.60 12.73 -29.84
N ASP A 401 -19.49 13.34 -30.31
CA ASP A 401 -18.74 12.93 -31.50
C ASP A 401 -17.56 11.98 -31.18
N ARG A 402 -17.46 11.49 -29.92
CA ARG A 402 -16.36 10.67 -29.43
C ARG A 402 -16.82 9.27 -29.08
N ILE A 403 -16.11 8.28 -29.61
CA ILE A 403 -16.19 6.90 -29.17
C ILE A 403 -15.24 6.81 -27.96
N THR A 404 -15.76 6.37 -26.82
CA THR A 404 -15.00 6.39 -25.56
C THR A 404 -15.09 5.05 -24.87
N TRP A 405 -13.96 4.50 -24.42
CA TRP A 405 -13.87 3.35 -23.52
C TRP A 405 -12.76 3.60 -22.51
N TYR A 406 -12.56 2.66 -21.58
CA TYR A 406 -11.47 2.72 -20.64
C TYR A 406 -10.82 1.36 -20.44
N THR A 407 -9.53 1.38 -20.12
CA THR A 407 -8.81 0.25 -19.54
C THR A 407 -8.52 0.52 -18.08
N TRP A 408 -8.45 -0.55 -17.32
CA TRP A 408 -8.07 -0.52 -15.92
C TRP A 408 -7.09 -1.67 -15.66
N LYS A 409 -5.91 -1.33 -15.15
CA LYS A 409 -4.88 -2.29 -14.81
C LYS A 409 -4.12 -1.79 -13.59
N ASN A 410 -4.10 -2.60 -12.52
CA ASN A 410 -3.52 -2.21 -11.25
C ASN A 410 -4.16 -0.91 -10.70
N ASN A 411 -3.40 0.17 -10.64
CA ASN A 411 -3.86 1.45 -10.12
C ASN A 411 -4.03 2.52 -11.21
N GLU A 412 -3.96 2.12 -12.47
CA GLU A 412 -4.08 3.03 -13.60
C GLU A 412 -5.39 2.80 -14.34
N ILE A 413 -6.12 3.86 -14.61
CA ILE A 413 -7.21 3.91 -15.57
C ILE A 413 -6.74 4.73 -16.75
N ALA A 414 -6.94 4.23 -17.96
CA ALA A 414 -6.73 4.99 -19.17
C ALA A 414 -8.06 5.13 -19.92
N PHE A 415 -8.51 6.35 -20.15
CA PHE A 415 -9.64 6.65 -21.00
C PHE A 415 -9.16 6.92 -22.41
N TYR A 416 -9.75 6.23 -23.37
CA TYR A 416 -9.46 6.33 -24.79
C TYR A 416 -10.61 7.04 -25.49
N GLN A 417 -10.28 7.88 -26.45
CA GLN A 417 -11.27 8.57 -27.29
C GLN A 417 -10.85 8.58 -28.74
N ILE A 418 -11.78 8.26 -29.63
CA ILE A 418 -11.66 8.40 -31.07
C ILE A 418 -12.76 9.37 -31.56
N ASN A 419 -12.42 10.36 -32.36
CA ASN A 419 -13.44 11.18 -33.01
C ASN A 419 -14.11 10.40 -34.14
N SER A 420 -15.41 10.15 -34.05
CA SER A 420 -16.18 9.33 -35.02
C SER A 420 -16.27 9.94 -36.43
N GLY A 421 -16.20 11.25 -36.52
CA GLY A 421 -16.15 11.97 -37.80
C GLY A 421 -14.76 12.04 -38.43
N ARG A 422 -13.69 12.00 -37.60
CA ARG A 422 -12.30 12.14 -38.02
C ARG A 422 -11.43 11.13 -37.28
N LEU A 423 -11.30 9.91 -37.76
CA LEU A 423 -10.62 8.80 -37.08
C LEU A 423 -9.13 9.07 -36.80
N SER A 424 -8.46 9.92 -37.57
CA SER A 424 -7.08 10.36 -37.28
C SER A 424 -6.96 11.21 -36.01
N SER A 425 -8.08 11.61 -35.40
CA SER A 425 -8.10 12.36 -34.12
C SER A 425 -8.51 11.46 -32.98
N HIS A 426 -7.52 11.09 -32.18
CA HIS A 426 -7.69 10.28 -30.97
C HIS A 426 -6.98 10.90 -29.79
N SER A 427 -7.28 10.44 -28.59
CA SER A 427 -6.60 10.83 -27.36
C SER A 427 -6.67 9.72 -26.33
N VAL A 428 -5.65 9.66 -25.48
CA VAL A 428 -5.59 8.80 -24.32
C VAL A 428 -5.36 9.65 -23.08
N LYS A 429 -6.19 9.49 -22.08
CA LYS A 429 -6.05 10.16 -20.79
C LYS A 429 -5.84 9.13 -19.70
N LYS A 430 -4.60 9.05 -19.19
CA LYS A 430 -4.27 8.23 -18.04
C LYS A 430 -4.63 8.96 -16.75
N VAL A 431 -5.26 8.23 -15.85
CA VAL A 431 -5.59 8.66 -14.49
C VAL A 431 -4.84 7.73 -13.57
N THR A 432 -3.69 8.20 -13.06
CA THR A 432 -2.89 7.44 -12.10
C THR A 432 -3.46 7.61 -10.70
N SER A 433 -3.49 6.54 -9.94
CA SER A 433 -3.92 6.62 -8.55
C SER A 433 -2.75 7.01 -7.68
N ASP A 434 -2.78 8.22 -7.20
CA ASP A 434 -1.94 8.67 -6.10
C ASP A 434 -2.62 8.41 -4.76
N HIS A 435 -3.05 7.18 -4.51
CA HIS A 435 -3.53 6.84 -3.18
C HIS A 435 -2.40 7.01 -2.17
N SER A 436 -2.63 7.84 -1.18
CA SER A 436 -1.76 7.96 -0.02
C SER A 436 -2.38 7.19 1.13
N PHE A 437 -2.25 5.87 1.10
CA PHE A 437 -2.75 5.03 2.16
C PHE A 437 -1.93 5.19 3.43
N VAL A 438 -2.62 5.41 4.55
CA VAL A 438 -2.05 5.44 5.88
C VAL A 438 -2.62 4.29 6.70
N THR A 439 -1.78 3.64 7.48
CA THR A 439 -2.19 2.56 8.38
C THR A 439 -3.11 3.09 9.46
N LYS A 440 -4.27 2.48 9.62
CA LYS A 440 -5.23 2.75 10.70
C LYS A 440 -5.12 1.74 11.83
N GLY A 441 -4.81 0.51 11.51
CA GLY A 441 -4.60 -0.56 12.46
C GLY A 441 -3.79 -1.69 11.83
N CYS A 442 -3.11 -2.45 12.67
CA CYS A 442 -2.43 -3.67 12.29
C CYS A 442 -2.64 -4.70 13.40
N ASP A 443 -3.28 -5.81 13.06
CA ASP A 443 -3.29 -6.98 13.93
C ASP A 443 -2.00 -7.78 13.68
N THR A 444 -1.08 -7.71 14.62
CA THR A 444 0.23 -8.35 14.50
C THR A 444 0.16 -9.89 14.53
N LYS A 445 -0.95 -10.49 14.97
CA LYS A 445 -1.12 -11.96 15.02
C LYS A 445 -1.58 -12.52 13.67
N SER A 446 -2.56 -11.88 13.06
CA SER A 446 -3.06 -12.29 11.74
C SER A 446 -2.34 -11.62 10.59
N GLY A 447 -1.52 -10.61 10.85
CA GLY A 447 -0.90 -9.79 9.81
C GLY A 447 -1.89 -8.89 9.06
N LYS A 448 -3.15 -8.81 9.47
CA LYS A 448 -4.16 -7.94 8.83
C LYS A 448 -3.88 -6.48 9.13
N VAL A 449 -3.83 -5.68 8.07
CA VAL A 449 -3.56 -4.24 8.12
C VAL A 449 -4.73 -3.48 7.52
N ASP A 450 -5.35 -2.62 8.29
CA ASP A 450 -6.38 -1.72 7.80
C ASP A 450 -5.75 -0.39 7.35
N LEU A 451 -5.97 -0.06 6.10
CA LEU A 451 -5.45 1.12 5.44
C LEU A 451 -6.59 2.08 5.09
N ARG A 452 -6.33 3.37 5.19
CA ARG A 452 -7.23 4.41 4.68
C ARG A 452 -6.47 5.43 3.87
N CYS A 453 -6.95 5.73 2.68
CA CYS A 453 -6.38 6.78 1.86
C CYS A 453 -6.60 8.15 2.50
N SER A 454 -5.52 8.92 2.70
CA SER A 454 -5.59 10.28 3.24
C SER A 454 -6.18 11.29 2.26
N LYS A 455 -6.18 10.98 0.96
CA LYS A 455 -6.71 11.84 -0.10
C LYS A 455 -8.21 11.65 -0.34
N CYS A 456 -8.68 10.41 -0.46
CA CYS A 456 -10.06 10.11 -0.83
C CYS A 456 -10.88 9.40 0.24
N GLY A 457 -10.25 9.01 1.36
CA GLY A 457 -10.94 8.34 2.46
C GLY A 457 -11.25 6.85 2.21
N GLU A 458 -10.88 6.29 1.07
CA GLU A 458 -11.04 4.88 0.76
C GLU A 458 -10.36 4.00 1.79
N SER A 459 -11.03 2.95 2.23
CA SER A 459 -10.50 1.98 3.18
C SER A 459 -10.31 0.64 2.49
N LYS A 460 -9.20 -0.03 2.79
CA LYS A 460 -8.93 -1.39 2.36
C LYS A 460 -8.20 -2.14 3.45
N SER A 461 -8.32 -3.46 3.45
CA SER A 461 -7.46 -4.33 4.26
C SER A 461 -6.50 -5.06 3.34
N ILE A 462 -5.26 -5.18 3.80
CA ILE A 462 -4.23 -6.04 3.20
C ILE A 462 -3.68 -6.94 4.29
N TYR A 463 -2.91 -7.94 3.90
CA TYR A 463 -2.17 -8.77 4.83
C TYR A 463 -0.67 -8.54 4.64
N THR A 464 0.07 -8.62 5.73
CA THR A 464 1.52 -8.57 5.76
C THR A 464 2.06 -9.71 6.61
N MET A 465 3.36 -9.83 6.66
CA MET A 465 4.01 -10.89 7.44
C MET A 465 3.74 -10.77 8.95
N THR A 466 3.63 -11.90 9.62
CA THR A 466 3.45 -12.03 11.07
C THR A 466 4.77 -12.15 11.83
N ASP A 467 5.82 -12.63 11.19
CA ASP A 467 7.23 -12.57 11.58
C ASP A 467 8.14 -12.63 10.36
N PHE A 468 9.43 -12.37 10.55
CA PHE A 468 10.44 -12.56 9.52
C PHE A 468 11.79 -12.94 10.10
N THR A 469 12.62 -13.61 9.31
CA THR A 469 13.99 -13.98 9.67
C THR A 469 14.95 -13.49 8.61
N THR A 470 16.03 -12.81 9.03
CA THR A 470 17.07 -12.33 8.11
C THR A 470 18.16 -13.38 7.99
N TYR A 471 18.51 -13.72 6.77
CA TYR A 471 19.61 -14.61 6.42
C TYR A 471 20.71 -13.83 5.74
N TRP A 472 21.93 -13.92 6.29
CA TRP A 472 23.11 -13.23 5.82
C TRP A 472 23.96 -14.16 4.96
N ARG A 473 24.50 -13.67 3.86
CA ARG A 473 25.44 -14.45 3.07
C ARG A 473 26.73 -14.65 3.86
N LYS A 474 27.18 -15.89 4.00
CA LYS A 474 28.44 -16.18 4.69
C LYS A 474 29.62 -15.60 3.92
N SER A 475 30.63 -15.16 4.67
CA SER A 475 31.87 -14.62 4.12
C SER A 475 32.83 -15.72 3.62
N ASP A 476 32.50 -16.98 3.83
CA ASP A 476 33.20 -18.12 3.23
C ASP A 476 32.73 -18.27 1.76
N ASP A 477 33.56 -18.83 0.91
CA ASP A 477 33.29 -18.99 -0.52
C ASP A 477 32.13 -19.97 -0.83
N SER A 478 31.42 -20.47 0.19
CA SER A 478 30.29 -21.40 0.02
C SER A 478 29.05 -20.77 -0.62
N GLY A 479 28.92 -19.45 -0.57
CA GLY A 479 27.70 -18.73 -1.01
C GLY A 479 26.47 -19.00 -0.15
N ALA A 480 26.60 -19.76 0.94
CA ALA A 480 25.50 -20.12 1.82
C ALA A 480 24.99 -18.94 2.65
N TYR A 481 23.71 -18.99 3.00
CA TYR A 481 23.07 -18.01 3.89
C TYR A 481 22.88 -18.59 5.29
N SER A 482 22.98 -17.74 6.32
CA SER A 482 22.84 -18.13 7.72
C SER A 482 22.16 -17.01 8.50
N THR A 483 21.43 -17.35 9.56
CA THR A 483 20.92 -16.39 10.54
C THR A 483 22.05 -15.78 11.40
N GLU A 484 23.21 -16.44 11.44
CA GLU A 484 24.40 -15.88 12.06
C GLU A 484 25.15 -14.97 11.08
N TYR A 485 25.71 -13.90 11.58
CA TYR A 485 26.49 -12.94 10.80
C TYR A 485 27.79 -12.55 11.52
N ASP A 486 28.79 -12.16 10.74
CA ASP A 486 30.04 -11.68 11.27
C ASP A 486 29.86 -10.36 12.02
N ALA A 487 30.62 -10.22 13.12
CA ALA A 487 30.53 -9.06 14.00
C ALA A 487 31.31 -7.84 13.50
N ALA A 488 32.23 -8.03 12.55
CA ALA A 488 33.10 -6.97 12.05
C ALA A 488 33.35 -7.12 10.55
N PHE A 489 33.19 -6.01 9.85
CA PHE A 489 33.32 -5.92 8.40
C PHE A 489 34.48 -4.98 8.02
N ARG A 490 35.01 -5.13 6.81
CA ARG A 490 36.04 -4.24 6.27
C ARG A 490 35.39 -3.18 5.38
N LYS A 491 35.97 -1.98 5.39
CA LYS A 491 35.60 -0.95 4.40
C LYS A 491 35.75 -1.53 2.97
N GLY A 492 34.75 -1.31 2.15
CA GLY A 492 34.66 -1.81 0.77
C GLY A 492 34.07 -3.22 0.64
N GLN A 493 33.78 -3.90 1.72
CA GLN A 493 33.06 -5.17 1.70
C GLN A 493 31.56 -4.94 1.36
N VAL A 494 30.94 -5.94 0.74
CA VAL A 494 29.50 -6.00 0.51
C VAL A 494 28.93 -7.25 1.18
N LEU A 495 27.80 -7.13 1.84
CA LEU A 495 27.12 -8.23 2.51
C LEU A 495 25.69 -8.35 1.96
N PRO A 496 25.42 -9.25 1.02
CA PRO A 496 24.07 -9.58 0.62
C PRO A 496 23.28 -10.28 1.74
N PHE A 497 21.99 -10.02 1.80
CA PHE A 497 21.11 -10.71 2.72
C PHE A 497 19.75 -11.00 2.07
N THR A 498 18.99 -11.91 2.66
CA THR A 498 17.62 -12.21 2.27
C THR A 498 16.74 -12.29 3.49
N VAL A 499 15.45 -12.17 3.30
CA VAL A 499 14.45 -12.23 4.35
C VAL A 499 13.48 -13.36 4.03
N SER A 500 13.33 -14.30 4.96
CA SER A 500 12.22 -15.25 4.98
C SER A 500 11.14 -14.71 5.89
N TYR A 501 9.89 -14.91 5.55
CA TYR A 501 8.75 -14.38 6.29
C TYR A 501 7.70 -15.45 6.56
N ASP A 502 6.98 -15.29 7.66
CA ASP A 502 5.86 -16.11 8.04
C ASP A 502 4.56 -15.35 7.76
N LEU A 503 3.54 -16.07 7.28
CA LEU A 503 2.21 -15.57 6.99
C LEU A 503 1.18 -16.31 7.84
N SER A 504 0.05 -15.66 8.11
CA SER A 504 -1.12 -16.36 8.62
C SER A 504 -1.87 -17.08 7.49
N ASP A 505 -2.68 -18.06 7.83
CA ASP A 505 -3.51 -18.80 6.86
C ASP A 505 -4.44 -17.86 6.08
N ASP A 506 -4.97 -16.85 6.74
CA ASP A 506 -5.82 -15.83 6.09
C ASP A 506 -5.09 -15.01 5.02
N ALA A 507 -3.76 -14.88 5.11
CA ALA A 507 -3.00 -14.08 4.18
C ALA A 507 -2.91 -14.70 2.78
N TYR A 508 -2.94 -16.03 2.68
CA TYR A 508 -2.81 -16.76 1.41
C TYR A 508 -3.97 -16.51 0.44
N ASN A 509 -5.15 -16.17 0.96
CA ASN A 509 -6.37 -15.94 0.17
C ASN A 509 -6.71 -14.45 0.02
N ASN A 510 -5.80 -13.54 0.35
CA ASN A 510 -6.07 -12.10 0.38
C ASN A 510 -4.93 -11.30 -0.26
N THR A 511 -5.15 -9.99 -0.43
CA THR A 511 -4.11 -9.08 -0.93
C THR A 511 -2.95 -9.02 0.06
N LEU A 512 -1.78 -9.44 -0.39
CA LEU A 512 -0.56 -9.53 0.40
C LEU A 512 0.42 -8.42 0.04
N ASP A 513 1.00 -7.77 1.06
CA ASP A 513 2.13 -6.86 0.91
C ASP A 513 3.25 -7.24 1.87
N ILE A 514 4.32 -7.80 1.33
CA ILE A 514 5.53 -8.24 2.05
C ILE A 514 6.68 -7.24 1.93
N SER A 515 6.39 -6.01 1.50
CA SER A 515 7.42 -4.99 1.34
C SER A 515 8.09 -4.65 2.66
N MET A 516 9.41 -4.44 2.59
CA MET A 516 10.26 -4.19 3.75
C MET A 516 10.88 -2.80 3.67
N ILE A 517 11.02 -2.18 4.82
CA ILE A 517 11.77 -0.94 4.99
C ILE A 517 13.09 -1.25 5.68
N TYR A 518 14.17 -0.82 5.07
CA TYR A 518 15.54 -0.93 5.57
C TYR A 518 16.10 0.44 5.89
N LYS A 519 16.67 0.63 7.07
CA LYS A 519 17.26 1.90 7.50
C LYS A 519 18.62 1.69 8.15
N SER A 520 19.59 2.50 7.75
CA SER A 520 20.88 2.62 8.43
C SER A 520 20.88 3.85 9.34
N SER A 521 21.41 3.70 10.56
CA SER A 521 21.59 4.84 11.48
C SER A 521 22.68 5.83 11.01
N ASP A 522 23.58 5.40 10.14
CA ASP A 522 24.59 6.23 9.46
C ASP A 522 24.87 5.65 8.07
N PRO A 523 24.16 6.14 7.02
CA PRO A 523 24.37 5.65 5.65
C PRO A 523 25.80 5.91 5.12
N GLY A 524 26.53 6.84 5.69
CA GLY A 524 27.94 7.06 5.36
C GLY A 524 28.89 6.00 5.92
N ILE A 525 28.45 5.16 6.86
CA ILE A 525 29.17 4.00 7.38
C ILE A 525 28.68 2.73 6.69
N ILE A 526 27.36 2.50 6.68
CA ILE A 526 26.73 1.37 6.06
C ILE A 526 25.58 1.88 5.18
N GLU A 527 25.74 1.74 3.90
CA GLU A 527 24.71 2.00 2.89
C GLU A 527 23.90 0.72 2.67
N ILE A 528 22.59 0.86 2.50
CA ILE A 528 21.71 -0.22 2.09
C ILE A 528 21.39 0.01 0.62
N ALA A 529 21.68 -0.97 -0.22
CA ALA A 529 21.52 -0.91 -1.66
C ALA A 529 20.84 -2.18 -2.18
N GLU A 530 20.45 -2.15 -3.45
CA GLU A 530 20.04 -3.33 -4.19
C GLU A 530 21.16 -3.77 -5.13
N SER A 531 21.37 -5.07 -5.25
CA SER A 531 22.26 -5.66 -6.22
C SER A 531 21.69 -5.56 -7.64
N GLU A 532 22.45 -5.86 -8.66
CA GLU A 532 21.98 -5.95 -10.05
C GLU A 532 20.83 -6.95 -10.25
N THR A 533 20.68 -7.90 -9.34
CA THR A 533 19.60 -8.89 -9.34
C THR A 533 18.41 -8.49 -8.46
N GLY A 534 18.37 -7.25 -7.93
CA GLY A 534 17.30 -6.76 -7.06
C GLY A 534 17.37 -7.27 -5.61
N GLN A 535 18.46 -7.96 -5.23
CA GLN A 535 18.62 -8.48 -3.88
C GLN A 535 19.20 -7.40 -2.94
N PRO A 536 18.68 -7.24 -1.72
CA PRO A 536 19.20 -6.24 -0.79
C PRO A 536 20.60 -6.60 -0.29
N GLU A 537 21.45 -5.59 -0.17
CA GLU A 537 22.85 -5.72 0.28
C GLU A 537 23.27 -4.54 1.16
N LEU A 538 24.23 -4.81 2.08
CA LEU A 538 24.89 -3.79 2.86
C LEU A 538 26.27 -3.47 2.26
N LYS A 539 26.52 -2.21 1.94
CA LYS A 539 27.82 -1.70 1.50
C LYS A 539 28.52 -0.99 2.66
N PHE A 540 29.69 -1.45 3.01
CA PHE A 540 30.48 -0.91 4.13
C PHE A 540 31.45 0.18 3.64
N LEU A 541 31.03 1.46 3.78
CA LEU A 541 31.70 2.60 3.14
C LEU A 541 32.81 3.23 3.95
N ARG A 542 32.65 3.28 5.29
CA ARG A 542 33.57 3.98 6.20
C ARG A 542 33.67 3.27 7.54
N ASN A 543 34.86 3.29 8.14
CA ASN A 543 35.07 2.75 9.49
C ASN A 543 34.17 3.45 10.51
N GLY A 544 33.51 2.66 11.37
CA GLY A 544 32.60 3.13 12.39
C GLY A 544 31.62 2.04 12.81
N ILE A 545 30.55 2.47 13.47
CA ILE A 545 29.46 1.60 13.91
C ILE A 545 28.17 2.20 13.43
N ALA A 546 27.35 1.37 12.78
CA ALA A 546 26.00 1.74 12.41
C ALA A 546 25.02 0.62 12.78
N THR A 547 23.78 0.97 13.01
CA THR A 547 22.68 0.02 13.25
C THR A 547 21.81 -0.03 12.01
N VAL A 548 21.68 -1.21 11.43
CA VAL A 548 20.72 -1.50 10.37
C VAL A 548 19.42 -1.95 11.02
N THR A 549 18.33 -1.32 10.65
CA THR A 549 16.98 -1.60 11.14
C THR A 549 16.10 -2.03 9.99
N MET A 550 15.37 -3.11 10.15
CA MET A 550 14.49 -3.71 9.16
C MET A 550 13.10 -3.91 9.76
N TYR A 551 12.07 -3.63 8.99
CA TYR A 551 10.69 -3.88 9.40
C TYR A 551 9.76 -3.90 8.19
N PRO A 552 8.64 -4.66 8.24
CA PRO A 552 7.61 -4.61 7.19
C PRO A 552 7.01 -3.21 7.08
N THR A 553 6.72 -2.77 5.88
CA THR A 553 6.16 -1.43 5.60
C THR A 553 4.94 -1.15 6.45
N TYR A 554 4.05 -2.11 6.58
CA TYR A 554 2.77 -1.95 7.26
C TYR A 554 2.72 -2.52 8.68
N ASN A 555 3.76 -3.24 9.13
CA ASN A 555 3.88 -3.75 10.50
C ASN A 555 5.22 -3.38 11.15
N PRO A 556 5.45 -2.09 11.45
CA PRO A 556 6.71 -1.64 12.04
C PRO A 556 6.94 -2.16 13.48
N ALA A 557 5.94 -2.84 14.09
CA ALA A 557 6.11 -3.50 15.39
C ALA A 557 7.07 -4.69 15.32
N LEU A 558 7.15 -5.36 14.17
CA LEU A 558 8.08 -6.47 13.90
C LEU A 558 9.54 -6.02 13.67
N LYS A 559 9.90 -4.86 14.13
CA LYS A 559 11.23 -4.28 13.91
C LYS A 559 12.37 -5.14 14.49
N LYS A 560 13.34 -5.50 13.63
CA LYS A 560 14.62 -6.12 14.00
C LYS A 560 15.76 -5.15 13.72
N SER A 561 16.79 -5.14 14.60
CA SER A 561 17.91 -4.19 14.49
C SER A 561 19.25 -4.88 14.73
N TYR A 562 20.20 -4.63 13.85
CA TYR A 562 21.54 -5.22 13.83
C TYR A 562 22.59 -4.13 13.94
N THR A 563 23.39 -4.15 15.00
CA THR A 563 24.48 -3.18 15.19
C THR A 563 25.79 -3.78 14.66
N LEU A 564 26.31 -3.20 13.60
CA LEU A 564 27.45 -3.69 12.85
C LEU A 564 28.64 -2.72 12.98
N GLN A 565 29.84 -3.29 13.05
CA GLN A 565 31.11 -2.54 13.08
C GLN A 565 31.80 -2.65 11.72
N VAL A 566 32.27 -1.52 11.20
CA VAL A 566 33.07 -1.45 9.97
C VAL A 566 34.49 -1.05 10.31
N GLY A 567 35.45 -1.89 9.98
CA GLY A 567 36.88 -1.64 10.16
C GLY A 567 37.36 -1.66 11.62
N PRO A 568 38.61 -1.21 11.89
CA PRO A 568 39.10 -1.07 13.23
C PRO A 568 38.28 -0.06 14.02
N ALA A 569 38.13 -0.31 15.31
CA ALA A 569 37.38 0.54 16.21
C ALA A 569 37.80 2.00 16.07
N GLY A 570 36.85 2.89 15.92
CA GLY A 570 37.08 4.33 15.94
C GLY A 570 37.61 4.80 17.30
N SER A 571 37.79 6.10 17.53
CA SER A 571 38.24 6.65 18.81
C SER A 571 37.10 7.28 19.60
N VAL A 572 36.95 6.91 20.86
CA VAL A 572 36.12 7.68 21.80
C VAL A 572 36.85 8.98 22.13
N THR A 573 36.18 10.10 22.05
CA THR A 573 36.78 11.40 22.40
C THR A 573 36.69 11.64 23.92
N MET A 574 37.82 11.59 24.59
CA MET A 574 37.91 11.99 25.99
C MET A 574 37.77 13.51 26.14
N SER A 575 36.79 13.98 26.91
CA SER A 575 36.55 15.42 27.14
C SER A 575 37.29 15.96 28.36
N ALA A 576 37.41 15.18 29.39
CA ALA A 576 38.16 15.58 30.60
C ALA A 576 38.63 14.40 31.47
N VAL A 577 39.82 14.55 32.06
CA VAL A 577 40.28 13.68 33.14
C VAL A 577 40.80 14.61 34.26
N ASN A 578 40.12 14.63 35.40
CA ASN A 578 40.40 15.57 36.46
C ASN A 578 40.41 14.92 37.86
N ASN A 579 41.19 15.48 38.78
CA ASN A 579 41.13 15.12 40.21
C ASN A 579 39.87 15.71 40.85
N THR A 580 39.22 14.93 41.69
CA THR A 580 38.13 15.37 42.58
C THR A 580 38.39 14.92 43.99
N SER A 581 37.60 15.38 44.97
CA SER A 581 37.70 14.89 46.35
C SER A 581 37.39 13.39 46.45
N ALA A 582 36.53 12.86 45.57
CA ALA A 582 36.13 11.45 45.59
C ALA A 582 37.07 10.53 44.82
N GLY A 583 37.97 11.05 43.94
CA GLY A 583 38.84 10.24 43.12
C GLY A 583 39.29 10.95 41.85
N ILE A 584 39.42 10.21 40.75
CA ILE A 584 39.70 10.75 39.42
C ILE A 584 38.42 10.65 38.59
N SER A 585 37.95 11.82 38.12
CA SER A 585 36.78 11.90 37.18
C SER A 585 37.28 11.81 35.77
N VAL A 586 36.64 10.92 35.00
CA VAL A 586 36.86 10.69 33.55
C VAL A 586 35.58 11.06 32.82
N LYS A 587 35.65 11.90 31.79
CA LYS A 587 34.53 12.30 30.99
C LYS A 587 34.86 12.16 29.51
N TRP A 588 33.85 11.82 28.70
CA TRP A 588 33.98 11.63 27.25
C TRP A 588 32.76 12.17 26.52
N LYS A 589 32.84 12.26 25.19
CA LYS A 589 31.70 12.60 24.34
C LYS A 589 30.89 11.33 24.06
N LYS A 590 29.56 11.45 23.97
CA LYS A 590 28.67 10.36 23.59
C LYS A 590 29.08 9.82 22.22
N THR A 591 29.16 8.51 22.08
CA THR A 591 29.36 7.79 20.82
C THR A 591 28.03 7.21 20.38
N ALA A 592 27.62 7.44 19.13
CA ALA A 592 26.38 6.89 18.60
C ALA A 592 26.50 5.36 18.33
N GLY A 593 25.39 4.66 18.37
CA GLY A 593 25.29 3.24 17.98
C GLY A 593 25.96 2.26 18.95
N VAL A 594 26.26 2.67 20.21
CA VAL A 594 26.92 1.79 21.18
C VAL A 594 25.99 1.40 22.33
N LYS A 595 26.21 0.22 22.92
CA LYS A 595 25.44 -0.26 24.07
C LYS A 595 25.86 0.43 25.37
N GLY A 596 27.16 0.75 25.48
CA GLY A 596 27.72 1.37 26.67
C GLY A 596 29.22 1.58 26.57
N TYR A 597 29.86 1.75 27.76
CA TYR A 597 31.28 2.04 27.83
C TYR A 597 32.00 1.17 28.88
N ILE A 598 33.28 0.94 28.62
CA ILE A 598 34.21 0.31 29.57
C ILE A 598 35.33 1.31 29.87
N VAL A 599 35.48 1.66 31.13
CA VAL A 599 36.59 2.51 31.58
C VAL A 599 37.76 1.67 32.04
N TYR A 600 38.92 1.93 31.48
CA TYR A 600 40.18 1.28 31.82
C TYR A 600 41.12 2.24 32.51
N ARG A 601 41.88 1.68 33.47
CA ARG A 601 42.97 2.35 34.16
C ARG A 601 44.26 1.52 34.04
N GLN A 602 45.36 2.22 33.81
CA GLN A 602 46.71 1.65 33.85
C GLN A 602 47.53 2.48 34.84
N SER A 603 48.31 1.82 35.72
CA SER A 603 49.34 2.52 36.49
C SER A 603 50.54 2.78 35.62
N VAL A 604 51.07 4.02 35.65
CA VAL A 604 52.25 4.38 34.85
C VAL A 604 53.42 3.51 35.25
N GLY A 605 54.13 2.95 34.27
CA GLY A 605 55.21 1.97 34.45
C GLY A 605 54.75 0.52 34.34
N THR A 606 53.47 0.25 34.17
CA THR A 606 52.96 -1.10 33.90
C THR A 606 52.40 -1.19 32.46
N LYS A 607 52.43 -2.38 31.86
CA LYS A 607 51.79 -2.62 30.52
C LYS A 607 50.34 -3.05 30.66
N LYS A 608 49.88 -3.43 31.85
CA LYS A 608 48.55 -4.02 32.05
C LYS A 608 47.45 -2.98 32.26
N TRP A 609 46.40 -3.04 31.44
CA TRP A 609 45.16 -2.30 31.61
C TRP A 609 44.21 -3.06 32.54
N THR A 610 43.63 -2.36 33.51
CA THR A 610 42.61 -2.90 34.41
C THR A 610 41.26 -2.28 34.08
N ARG A 611 40.24 -3.11 33.81
CA ARG A 611 38.85 -2.67 33.68
C ARG A 611 38.35 -2.17 35.04
N VAL A 612 38.06 -0.90 35.19
CA VAL A 612 37.61 -0.29 36.45
C VAL A 612 36.11 -0.11 36.51
N LYS A 613 35.43 0.00 35.35
CA LYS A 613 33.98 0.12 35.31
C LYS A 613 33.44 -0.33 33.93
N ARG A 614 32.37 -1.14 33.96
CA ARG A 614 31.46 -1.34 32.82
C ARG A 614 30.20 -0.49 33.04
N ILE A 615 29.76 0.24 32.02
CA ILE A 615 28.60 1.15 32.01
C ILE A 615 27.68 0.69 30.91
N SER A 616 26.50 0.16 31.25
CA SER A 616 25.54 -0.40 30.29
C SER A 616 24.62 0.65 29.66
N ASN A 617 24.61 1.87 30.15
CA ASN A 617 23.83 2.95 29.60
C ASN A 617 24.69 3.86 28.71
N ALA A 618 24.44 3.86 27.41
CA ALA A 618 25.13 4.69 26.41
C ALA A 618 24.96 6.22 26.63
N GLY A 619 23.97 6.64 27.42
CA GLY A 619 23.79 8.02 27.83
C GLY A 619 24.75 8.48 28.94
N THR A 620 25.37 7.54 29.66
CA THR A 620 26.32 7.86 30.74
C THR A 620 27.70 8.13 30.14
N VAL A 621 28.17 9.35 30.22
CA VAL A 621 29.41 9.85 29.60
C VAL A 621 30.45 10.32 30.61
N SER A 622 30.34 9.84 31.86
CA SER A 622 31.31 10.14 32.92
C SER A 622 31.38 9.03 33.94
N TYR A 623 32.54 8.94 34.59
CA TYR A 623 32.81 8.02 35.69
C TYR A 623 33.79 8.63 36.66
N VAL A 624 33.65 8.34 37.97
CA VAL A 624 34.61 8.72 39.00
C VAL A 624 35.24 7.47 39.58
N ASP A 625 36.55 7.31 39.39
CA ASP A 625 37.30 6.23 39.95
C ASP A 625 37.62 6.50 41.43
N THR A 626 36.80 5.98 42.32
CA THR A 626 36.93 6.16 43.76
C THR A 626 37.97 5.23 44.37
N ALA A 627 38.38 4.14 43.69
CA ALA A 627 39.41 3.22 44.18
C ALA A 627 40.79 3.88 44.35
N VAL A 628 41.01 4.99 43.60
CA VAL A 628 42.27 5.78 43.71
C VAL A 628 42.14 6.99 44.61
N LYS A 629 41.08 7.13 45.42
CA LYS A 629 40.78 8.30 46.25
C LYS A 629 41.97 8.74 47.11
N ASN A 630 42.65 7.79 47.77
CA ASN A 630 43.71 8.01 48.70
C ASN A 630 45.14 7.86 48.13
N ASN A 631 45.27 7.61 46.83
CA ASN A 631 46.56 7.27 46.16
C ASN A 631 47.35 8.54 45.76
N GLN A 632 47.62 9.43 46.75
CA GLN A 632 48.33 10.67 46.55
C GLN A 632 49.65 10.50 45.78
N GLY A 633 49.87 11.28 44.74
CA GLY A 633 51.09 11.33 43.94
C GLY A 633 51.24 10.18 42.92
N ARG A 634 50.43 9.13 42.98
CA ARG A 634 50.48 8.02 41.99
C ARG A 634 49.99 8.52 40.61
N LYS A 635 50.62 8.01 39.56
CA LYS A 635 50.32 8.38 38.17
C LYS A 635 49.50 7.28 37.50
N TYR A 636 48.44 7.65 36.80
CA TYR A 636 47.53 6.77 36.09
C TYR A 636 47.29 7.23 34.67
N THR A 637 47.03 6.29 33.77
CA THR A 637 46.48 6.55 32.43
C THR A 637 45.10 5.93 32.35
N TYR A 638 44.14 6.69 31.82
CA TYR A 638 42.79 6.23 31.58
C TYR A 638 42.50 6.19 30.09
N LYS A 639 41.80 5.16 29.65
CA LYS A 639 41.14 5.09 28.35
C LYS A 639 39.70 4.64 28.52
N VAL A 640 38.86 4.98 27.57
CA VAL A 640 37.47 4.54 27.53
C VAL A 640 37.25 3.83 26.19
N ALA A 641 36.70 2.62 26.29
CA ALA A 641 36.21 1.88 25.12
C ALA A 641 34.69 1.96 25.10
N ALA A 642 34.13 2.27 23.97
CA ALA A 642 32.70 2.07 23.69
C ALA A 642 32.54 0.61 23.24
N TYR A 643 31.46 -0.06 23.65
CA TYR A 643 31.19 -1.43 23.26
C TYR A 643 29.79 -1.61 22.69
N ILE A 644 29.65 -2.62 21.84
CA ILE A 644 28.42 -3.17 21.35
C ILE A 644 28.28 -4.61 21.86
N THR A 645 27.05 -5.13 21.89
CA THR A 645 26.82 -6.55 22.22
C THR A 645 26.53 -7.28 20.90
N LEU A 646 27.35 -8.20 20.53
CA LEU A 646 27.24 -9.07 19.39
C LEU A 646 27.21 -10.52 19.85
N ASN A 647 26.19 -11.26 19.46
CA ASN A 647 26.00 -12.67 19.86
C ASN A 647 26.16 -12.88 21.38
N GLY A 648 25.50 -12.02 22.16
CA GLY A 648 25.52 -12.07 23.62
C GLY A 648 26.83 -11.59 24.28
N SER A 649 27.88 -11.28 23.52
CA SER A 649 29.18 -10.85 24.00
C SER A 649 29.47 -9.38 23.76
N ASP A 650 30.12 -8.72 24.73
CA ASP A 650 30.56 -7.34 24.56
C ASP A 650 31.82 -7.28 23.69
N LYS A 651 31.72 -6.53 22.58
CA LYS A 651 32.84 -6.26 21.67
C LYS A 651 33.20 -4.78 21.71
N GLU A 652 34.47 -4.46 21.92
CA GLU A 652 34.93 -3.06 21.89
C GLU A 652 34.88 -2.52 20.46
N ALA A 653 34.10 -1.45 20.28
CA ALA A 653 33.82 -0.86 18.97
C ALA A 653 34.61 0.43 18.69
N ALA A 654 34.94 1.16 19.75
CA ALA A 654 35.72 2.38 19.66
C ALA A 654 36.54 2.57 20.94
N VAL A 655 37.77 2.98 20.83
CA VAL A 655 38.64 3.18 21.99
C VAL A 655 39.29 4.56 21.98
N SER A 656 39.30 5.25 23.10
CA SER A 656 39.96 6.53 23.23
C SER A 656 41.49 6.39 23.28
N ARG A 657 42.20 7.47 22.92
CA ARG A 657 43.60 7.62 23.32
C ARG A 657 43.69 7.67 24.85
N GLY A 658 44.78 7.13 25.41
CA GLY A 658 45.04 7.18 26.83
C GLY A 658 45.34 8.62 27.29
N VAL A 659 44.74 9.04 28.40
CA VAL A 659 45.03 10.32 29.04
C VAL A 659 45.64 10.11 30.42
N SER A 660 46.85 10.61 30.61
CA SER A 660 47.60 10.43 31.86
C SER A 660 47.33 11.55 32.85
N ILE A 661 47.29 11.21 34.14
CA ILE A 661 47.05 12.14 35.24
C ILE A 661 47.78 11.64 36.50
N ALA A 662 48.35 12.61 37.29
CA ALA A 662 48.78 12.33 38.62
C ALA A 662 47.63 12.54 39.61
N ARG A 663 47.42 11.58 40.51
CA ARG A 663 46.40 11.66 41.56
C ARG A 663 46.81 12.74 42.56
N LEU A 664 45.95 13.72 42.75
CA LEU A 664 46.07 14.77 43.74
C LEU A 664 44.87 14.71 44.71
N CYS A 665 45.10 14.27 45.93
CA CYS A 665 44.07 14.30 46.94
C CYS A 665 43.78 15.72 47.39
N THR A 666 42.57 15.96 47.83
CA THR A 666 42.18 17.25 48.40
C THR A 666 42.95 17.52 49.69
N PRO A 667 43.72 18.60 49.78
CA PRO A 667 44.46 18.89 50.99
C PRO A 667 43.54 19.35 52.12
N SER A 668 44.04 19.31 53.33
CA SER A 668 43.48 20.01 54.48
C SER A 668 44.29 21.29 54.76
N VAL A 669 43.61 22.32 55.16
CA VAL A 669 44.25 23.60 55.56
C VAL A 669 43.79 23.99 56.95
N LYS A 670 44.68 24.45 57.76
CA LYS A 670 44.43 25.15 59.01
C LYS A 670 44.72 26.66 58.78
N ALA A 671 43.94 27.52 59.35
CA ALA A 671 44.20 28.97 59.23
C ALA A 671 43.86 29.67 60.56
N ALA A 672 44.70 30.65 60.94
CA ALA A 672 44.52 31.44 62.13
C ALA A 672 44.85 32.90 61.90
N ASN A 673 44.28 33.74 62.73
CA ASN A 673 44.68 35.16 62.82
C ASN A 673 46.04 35.27 63.55
N VAL A 674 46.95 36.10 63.03
CA VAL A 674 48.24 36.44 63.66
C VAL A 674 48.41 37.95 63.76
N LYS A 675 49.32 38.41 64.64
CA LYS A 675 49.58 39.86 64.97
C LYS A 675 49.81 40.65 63.65
N GLY A 676 49.32 41.89 63.63
CA GLY A 676 49.50 42.80 62.49
C GLY A 676 48.50 42.64 61.37
N ARG A 677 47.22 42.35 61.69
CA ARG A 677 46.11 42.19 60.71
C ARG A 677 46.44 41.17 59.60
N LYS A 678 46.96 40.02 59.98
CA LYS A 678 47.43 39.00 59.12
C LYS A 678 46.66 37.67 59.35
N LEU A 679 46.55 36.89 58.32
CA LEU A 679 46.04 35.50 58.34
C LEU A 679 47.18 34.57 57.94
N LYS A 680 47.50 33.59 58.80
CA LYS A 680 48.45 32.49 58.46
C LYS A 680 47.69 31.19 58.20
N ALA A 681 47.80 30.68 56.96
CA ALA A 681 47.32 29.33 56.59
C ALA A 681 48.48 28.34 56.58
N SER A 682 48.23 27.09 57.04
CA SER A 682 49.24 26.03 57.08
C SER A 682 48.63 24.68 56.67
N TRP A 683 49.46 23.85 56.09
CA TRP A 683 49.04 22.54 55.55
C TRP A 683 50.16 21.50 55.58
N LYS A 684 49.82 20.25 55.38
CA LYS A 684 50.84 19.17 55.31
C LYS A 684 51.40 19.07 53.89
N LYS A 685 52.70 18.79 53.76
CA LYS A 685 53.35 18.44 52.50
C LYS A 685 52.72 17.17 51.89
N MET A 686 52.53 17.16 50.57
CA MET A 686 51.97 16.00 49.87
C MET A 686 52.83 15.64 48.66
N THR A 687 53.05 14.33 48.42
CA THR A 687 53.89 13.81 47.35
C THR A 687 53.24 14.13 45.99
N GLY A 688 54.04 14.43 44.96
CA GLY A 688 53.58 14.69 43.60
C GLY A 688 52.99 16.06 43.37
N VAL A 689 53.01 16.96 44.39
CA VAL A 689 52.60 18.34 44.29
C VAL A 689 53.76 19.21 43.78
N THR A 690 53.51 19.93 42.69
CA THR A 690 54.47 20.89 42.12
C THR A 690 54.24 22.33 42.62
N ARG A 691 53.03 22.68 42.94
CA ARG A 691 52.61 24.00 43.46
C ARG A 691 51.36 23.86 44.34
N TRP A 692 51.12 24.88 45.20
CA TRP A 692 49.90 25.04 45.96
C TRP A 692 49.21 26.33 45.54
N GLN A 693 47.87 26.30 45.58
CA GLN A 693 47.04 27.51 45.44
C GLN A 693 46.17 27.64 46.70
N MET A 694 46.42 28.72 47.41
CA MET A 694 45.62 29.17 48.53
C MET A 694 44.70 30.30 48.05
N GLN A 695 43.41 30.17 48.27
CA GLN A 695 42.45 31.23 47.96
C GLN A 695 41.84 31.75 49.24
N TYR A 696 41.74 33.08 49.35
CA TYR A 696 41.09 33.71 50.48
C TYR A 696 40.19 34.83 50.03
N ALA A 697 39.05 35.08 50.74
CA ALA A 697 38.06 36.07 50.46
C ALA A 697 37.32 36.53 51.71
N SER A 698 36.70 37.68 51.70
CA SER A 698 35.83 38.14 52.75
C SER A 698 34.39 37.63 52.68
N ASN A 699 34.10 36.76 51.73
CA ASN A 699 32.81 36.06 51.54
C ASN A 699 33.01 34.57 51.32
N LYS A 700 32.00 33.75 51.65
CA LYS A 700 32.06 32.28 51.61
C LYS A 700 32.01 31.73 50.17
N THR A 701 31.57 32.51 49.23
CA THR A 701 31.48 32.14 47.81
C THR A 701 32.80 32.35 47.07
N PHE A 702 33.78 33.01 47.71
CA PHE A 702 35.04 33.42 47.11
C PHE A 702 34.88 34.37 45.87
N ALA A 703 33.76 35.06 45.77
CA ALA A 703 33.57 36.10 44.75
C ALA A 703 34.63 37.20 44.99
N LYS A 704 35.36 37.57 43.93
CA LYS A 704 36.53 38.46 43.97
C LYS A 704 37.63 38.03 44.96
N GLY A 705 37.72 36.72 45.29
CA GLY A 705 38.72 36.13 46.15
C GLY A 705 40.13 36.16 45.54
N LYS A 706 41.16 36.43 46.34
CA LYS A 706 42.55 36.45 45.92
C LYS A 706 43.14 35.04 45.98
N ILE A 707 43.86 34.63 44.90
CA ILE A 707 44.60 33.37 44.84
C ILE A 707 46.07 33.66 45.01
N VAL A 708 46.71 32.93 45.95
CA VAL A 708 48.17 32.95 46.18
C VAL A 708 48.73 31.63 45.75
N THR A 709 49.65 31.63 44.80
CA THR A 709 50.37 30.42 44.38
C THR A 709 51.65 30.29 45.19
N CYS A 710 51.90 29.11 45.74
CA CYS A 710 53.06 28.79 46.53
C CYS A 710 53.85 27.61 45.92
N SER A 711 55.16 27.55 46.16
CA SER A 711 55.99 26.42 45.71
C SER A 711 55.56 25.10 46.40
N SER A 712 55.98 23.97 45.86
CA SER A 712 55.77 22.64 46.48
C SER A 712 56.38 22.45 47.87
N LYS A 713 57.43 23.23 48.15
CA LYS A 713 58.15 23.21 49.42
C LYS A 713 57.39 23.99 50.51
N THR A 714 56.48 24.87 50.14
CA THR A 714 55.74 25.74 51.08
C THR A 714 54.69 24.92 51.82
N VAL A 715 54.67 25.01 53.14
CA VAL A 715 53.69 24.35 54.07
C VAL A 715 52.89 25.37 54.88
N ALA A 716 53.21 26.64 54.75
CA ALA A 716 52.43 27.74 55.34
C ALA A 716 52.59 29.02 54.52
N LYS A 717 51.53 29.87 54.51
CA LYS A 717 51.54 31.17 53.88
C LYS A 717 50.79 32.20 54.74
N THR A 718 51.43 33.31 54.97
CA THR A 718 50.81 34.48 55.67
C THR A 718 50.43 35.49 54.64
N VAL A 719 49.21 36.03 54.75
CA VAL A 719 48.71 37.20 53.98
C VAL A 719 48.32 38.30 54.93
N GLY A 720 48.68 39.53 54.59
CA GLY A 720 48.48 40.73 55.45
C GLY A 720 47.60 41.75 54.77
N GLY A 721 47.47 42.93 55.42
CA GLY A 721 46.66 44.06 54.89
C GLY A 721 45.14 43.76 55.01
N LEU A 722 44.74 42.86 55.92
CA LEU A 722 43.34 42.51 56.12
C LEU A 722 42.62 43.52 57.05
N LYS A 723 41.31 43.67 56.86
CA LYS A 723 40.50 44.61 57.69
C LYS A 723 40.25 44.01 59.06
N LYS A 724 40.56 44.74 60.12
CA LYS A 724 40.30 44.39 61.54
C LYS A 724 38.78 44.21 61.72
N GLY A 725 38.37 43.21 62.55
CA GLY A 725 36.98 42.83 62.80
C GLY A 725 36.33 42.01 61.72
N ARG A 726 36.89 41.91 60.49
CA ARG A 726 36.30 41.18 59.38
C ARG A 726 36.66 39.69 59.35
N THR A 727 35.71 38.89 58.95
CA THR A 727 35.91 37.46 58.75
C THR A 727 36.39 37.18 57.33
N TYR A 728 37.41 36.33 57.19
CA TYR A 728 37.92 35.82 55.94
C TYR A 728 37.75 34.31 55.88
N TYR A 729 37.51 33.85 54.66
CA TYR A 729 37.37 32.43 54.31
C TYR A 729 38.60 32.02 53.54
N VAL A 730 39.13 30.83 53.85
CA VAL A 730 40.37 30.31 53.24
C VAL A 730 40.11 28.89 52.75
N ARG A 731 40.61 28.59 51.57
CA ARG A 731 40.68 27.22 51.04
C ARG A 731 41.97 27.00 50.29
N LEU A 732 42.38 25.73 50.19
CA LEU A 732 43.63 25.29 49.57
C LEU A 732 43.41 24.23 48.57
N ARG A 733 44.17 24.22 47.45
CA ARG A 733 44.28 23.09 46.54
C ARG A 733 45.72 22.83 46.16
N SER A 734 46.04 21.57 45.86
CA SER A 734 47.33 21.16 45.31
C SER A 734 47.31 21.21 43.80
N CYS A 735 48.48 21.47 43.18
CA CYS A 735 48.66 21.47 41.73
C CYS A 735 49.81 20.52 41.36
N SER A 736 49.72 19.92 40.19
CA SER A 736 50.80 19.15 39.59
C SER A 736 50.88 19.42 38.08
N ASN A 737 52.06 19.53 37.53
CA ASN A 737 52.31 19.55 36.09
C ASN A 737 52.63 18.15 35.69
N TYR A 738 51.72 17.52 34.91
CA TYR A 738 51.92 16.19 34.39
C TYR A 738 51.24 16.01 33.04
N GLY A 739 51.92 15.43 32.06
CA GLY A 739 51.42 15.25 30.70
C GLY A 739 51.19 16.61 29.98
N GLY A 740 52.08 17.60 30.19
CA GLY A 740 52.03 18.90 29.52
C GLY A 740 50.95 19.83 30.05
N LYS A 741 50.18 19.45 31.09
CA LYS A 741 49.05 20.25 31.61
C LYS A 741 49.14 20.40 33.11
N THR A 742 48.82 21.58 33.65
CA THR A 742 48.61 21.81 35.07
C THR A 742 47.28 21.19 35.51
N ARG A 743 47.32 20.27 36.49
CA ARG A 743 46.18 19.61 37.09
C ARG A 743 46.00 20.08 38.54
N TYR A 744 44.79 20.15 39.01
CA TYR A 744 44.44 20.62 40.37
C TYR A 744 43.72 19.52 41.14
N SER A 745 43.88 19.53 42.48
CA SER A 745 42.98 18.77 43.37
C SER A 745 41.63 19.50 43.50
N GLY A 746 40.67 18.88 44.18
CA GLY A 746 39.53 19.60 44.72
C GLY A 746 40.01 20.64 45.77
N TRP A 747 39.24 21.68 45.99
CA TRP A 747 39.46 22.63 47.05
C TRP A 747 39.25 21.95 48.43
N SER A 748 40.06 22.31 49.42
CA SER A 748 39.89 21.91 50.81
C SER A 748 38.55 22.37 51.39
N LYS A 749 38.16 21.82 52.53
CA LYS A 749 37.12 22.42 53.37
C LYS A 749 37.49 23.89 53.64
N ILE A 750 36.51 24.75 53.68
CA ILE A 750 36.67 26.19 53.93
C ILE A 750 36.95 26.40 55.40
N VAL A 751 38.01 27.15 55.72
CA VAL A 751 38.32 27.61 57.08
C VAL A 751 37.93 29.05 57.24
N LYS A 752 37.21 29.38 58.30
CA LYS A 752 36.75 30.71 58.68
C LYS A 752 37.71 31.29 59.71
N VAL A 753 38.18 32.50 59.45
CA VAL A 753 39.11 33.26 60.38
C VAL A 753 38.64 34.67 60.55
N LYS A 754 38.38 35.09 61.79
CA LYS A 754 38.08 36.45 62.14
C LYS A 754 39.40 37.18 62.46
N ILE A 755 39.65 38.39 61.93
CA ILE A 755 40.84 39.14 62.10
C ILE A 755 40.62 40.08 63.30
N ASN A 756 41.20 39.78 64.45
CA ASN A 756 40.98 40.49 65.67
C ASN A 756 42.15 41.43 66.03
N LYS A 757 43.38 41.18 65.55
CA LYS A 757 44.62 41.87 65.92
C LYS A 757 45.33 42.47 64.71
#